data_38db7214a44776ec3e360a207d315a03
#
_entry.id   38db7214a44776ec3e360a207d315a03
#
_cell.length_a   1.000
_cell.length_b   1.000
_cell.length_c   1.000
_cell.angle_alpha   90.00
_cell.angle_beta   90.00
_cell.angle_gamma   90.00
#
_symmetry.space_group_name_H-M   'P 1'
#
loop_
_entity.id
_entity.type
_entity.pdbx_description
1 polymer ?
#
loop_
_entity_poly.entity_id
_entity_poly.type
_entity_poly.pdbx_seq_one_letter_code
_entity_poly.pdbx_strand_id
1 'polypeptide(L)'
;MALLSRKGTLFLLFLFSIFLLSASASNGSGEEEEEFWEELLLKPLPDRKVLSHFHFQNEAPLSDSFARHHHLFPKSIAQLVKKFHIKAMELSFTQGRWNYERWGGFDPISSHNAKPPGVELWAVFDVPPHQVDASWKDLTHALSGLFCASINFLESSTTYSAPKWTFQSALGSLRYGTLPREAVCTENLTPWLKLLPCRDKAGLSALMDRPSIYKSFYHSQRLHLTQAKTGANPKNSRVVLEQTLTVVLQPNILTGGTNYVSEAKMQPSWSLSSIFGRKINGRCVLAKSSNVYLQVERGLVTQLENLQSSTATFAANGTNLDDFGRNVGFELSVNPDRVLKEVEKSSSILYEYPIKVHKDSEQFDLGITWKHPVIWSTPHVPLYASRFLMGSGNERGAIAICMKSTESTQELVAANYVDQRCNFQVNVLQIVPWYIKVYYHTLQLFVDEKPQILTDFVERMHVSPSEDKVSPGLMELVLKLPCEGFLHIDEYPPDANQGFDIPSAIISFPDFNAGLQFSDNSLSKTPMLSKLQERSPVISYTEVLLVPLTTPDFSMPYNVITITCTVFALYFGSLLNALRRRVGEEERRLNDKGGKKDALLNRVLGKLSSKFRGRSSVSSQPSSSSSSSLISPKLILRVLLVAGIAVAWQYYS
;
A
#
# COMPACT_ATOMS: atom_id res chain seq x y z
N MET A 1 -46.57 1.63 -59.02
CA MET A 1 -45.53 1.17 -58.05
C MET A 1 -44.15 1.79 -58.30
N ALA A 2 -43.84 2.47 -59.36
CA ALA A 2 -42.52 3.06 -59.66
C ALA A 2 -42.29 4.47 -59.04
N LEU A 3 -43.33 5.18 -58.58
CA LEU A 3 -43.23 6.53 -58.04
C LEU A 3 -42.93 6.57 -56.50
N LEU A 4 -43.19 5.48 -55.81
CA LEU A 4 -42.84 5.38 -54.38
C LEU A 4 -41.34 5.03 -54.11
N SER A 5 -40.68 4.41 -55.07
CA SER A 5 -39.24 4.06 -54.99
C SER A 5 -38.31 5.28 -55.08
N ARG A 6 -38.68 6.30 -55.90
CA ARG A 6 -37.86 7.51 -56.09
C ARG A 6 -37.84 8.44 -54.86
N LYS A 7 -38.93 8.52 -54.10
CA LYS A 7 -38.97 9.34 -52.86
C LYS A 7 -38.20 8.70 -51.71
N GLY A 8 -38.22 7.38 -51.65
CA GLY A 8 -37.42 6.63 -50.62
C GLY A 8 -35.92 6.72 -50.87
N THR A 9 -35.47 6.63 -52.12
CA THR A 9 -34.04 6.80 -52.46
C THR A 9 -33.55 8.24 -52.28
N LEU A 10 -34.38 9.25 -52.55
CA LEU A 10 -34.03 10.64 -52.27
C LEU A 10 -33.96 10.94 -50.80
N PHE A 11 -34.82 10.36 -49.99
CA PHE A 11 -34.77 10.51 -48.52
C PHE A 11 -33.55 9.80 -47.88
N LEU A 12 -33.19 8.62 -48.38
CA LEU A 12 -31.97 7.92 -47.98
C LEU A 12 -30.69 8.67 -48.38
N LEU A 13 -30.66 9.24 -49.59
CA LEU A 13 -29.54 10.09 -50.04
C LEU A 13 -29.45 11.39 -49.22
N PHE A 14 -30.59 11.97 -48.83
CA PHE A 14 -30.63 13.15 -47.97
C PHE A 14 -30.16 12.83 -46.53
N LEU A 15 -30.58 11.70 -45.96
CA LEU A 15 -30.05 11.21 -44.67
C LEU A 15 -28.56 10.88 -44.75
N PHE A 16 -28.11 10.29 -45.85
CA PHE A 16 -26.68 9.99 -46.04
C PHE A 16 -25.84 11.26 -46.25
N SER A 17 -26.38 12.29 -46.91
CA SER A 17 -25.71 13.59 -47.05
C SER A 17 -25.66 14.36 -45.71
N ILE A 18 -26.71 14.27 -44.86
CA ILE A 18 -26.69 14.82 -43.51
C ILE A 18 -25.66 14.07 -42.63
N PHE A 19 -25.56 12.76 -42.81
CA PHE A 19 -24.55 11.96 -42.07
C PHE A 19 -23.13 12.29 -42.56
N LEU A 20 -22.92 12.51 -43.86
CA LEU A 20 -21.64 12.97 -44.41
C LEU A 20 -21.31 14.41 -44.02
N LEU A 21 -22.29 15.31 -43.95
CA LEU A 21 -22.11 16.68 -43.48
C LEU A 21 -21.81 16.74 -41.97
N SER A 22 -22.43 15.88 -41.17
CA SER A 22 -22.08 15.75 -39.75
C SER A 22 -20.71 15.11 -39.52
N ALA A 23 -20.27 14.21 -40.41
CA ALA A 23 -18.92 13.64 -40.37
C ALA A 23 -17.83 14.62 -40.87
N SER A 24 -18.20 15.61 -41.73
CA SER A 24 -17.26 16.64 -42.23
C SER A 24 -17.19 17.88 -41.36
N ALA A 25 -18.10 18.06 -40.39
CA ALA A 25 -18.12 19.19 -39.47
C ALA A 25 -17.17 19.00 -38.24
N SER A 26 -16.44 17.89 -38.18
CA SER A 26 -15.47 17.63 -37.11
C SER A 26 -14.01 18.02 -37.43
N ASN A 27 -13.77 18.68 -38.59
CA ASN A 27 -12.43 19.15 -38.95
C ASN A 27 -12.36 20.67 -38.87
N GLY A 28 -12.05 21.24 -37.70
CA GLY A 28 -11.76 22.66 -37.64
C GLY A 28 -11.83 23.37 -36.28
N SER A 29 -11.39 22.73 -35.25
CA SER A 29 -10.81 23.41 -34.09
C SER A 29 -9.82 22.41 -33.47
N GLY A 30 -8.58 22.82 -33.23
CA GLY A 30 -7.60 21.99 -32.55
C GLY A 30 -8.10 21.67 -31.15
N GLU A 31 -9.03 20.73 -31.05
CA GLU A 31 -9.40 20.13 -29.78
C GLU A 31 -8.13 19.44 -29.26
N GLU A 32 -7.59 19.99 -28.21
CA GLU A 32 -6.46 19.36 -27.51
C GLU A 32 -6.92 17.95 -27.10
N GLU A 33 -6.30 16.94 -27.72
CA GLU A 33 -6.67 15.54 -27.52
C GLU A 33 -6.21 15.05 -26.13
N GLU A 34 -6.97 14.13 -25.55
CA GLU A 34 -6.56 13.37 -24.39
C GLU A 34 -5.40 12.45 -24.78
N GLU A 35 -4.37 12.35 -23.94
CA GLU A 35 -3.20 11.53 -24.19
C GLU A 35 -2.99 10.53 -23.06
N PHE A 36 -2.46 9.34 -23.41
CA PHE A 36 -2.15 8.28 -22.45
C PHE A 36 -0.80 7.62 -22.77
N TRP A 37 0.00 7.40 -21.74
CA TRP A 37 1.29 6.69 -21.79
C TRP A 37 1.31 5.57 -20.77
N GLU A 38 2.00 4.50 -21.12
CA GLU A 38 2.31 3.40 -20.22
C GLU A 38 3.79 3.06 -20.25
N GLU A 39 4.40 2.95 -19.10
CA GLU A 39 5.84 2.73 -18.94
C GLU A 39 6.10 1.79 -17.76
N LEU A 40 7.16 0.97 -17.87
CA LEU A 40 7.59 0.03 -16.82
C LEU A 40 9.10 0.15 -16.65
N LEU A 41 9.54 0.49 -15.44
CA LEU A 41 10.94 0.44 -15.06
C LEU A 41 11.21 -0.83 -14.25
N LEU A 42 12.24 -1.57 -14.65
CA LEU A 42 12.76 -2.74 -13.95
C LEU A 42 14.18 -2.42 -13.45
N LYS A 43 14.47 -2.79 -12.21
CA LYS A 43 15.79 -2.58 -11.60
C LYS A 43 16.16 -3.79 -10.74
N PRO A 44 17.26 -4.50 -11.05
CA PRO A 44 17.82 -5.51 -10.16
C PRO A 44 18.34 -4.87 -8.88
N LEU A 45 18.08 -5.49 -7.73
CA LEU A 45 18.51 -5.03 -6.42
C LEU A 45 19.58 -5.94 -5.82
N PRO A 46 20.50 -5.42 -4.96
CA PRO A 46 21.60 -6.20 -4.40
C PRO A 46 21.17 -7.39 -3.56
N ASP A 47 20.00 -7.29 -2.91
CA ASP A 47 19.44 -8.31 -2.02
C ASP A 47 18.63 -9.39 -2.75
N ARG A 48 18.96 -9.65 -4.02
CA ARG A 48 18.37 -10.68 -4.89
C ARG A 48 16.89 -10.44 -5.22
N LYS A 49 16.45 -9.19 -5.15
CA LYS A 49 15.11 -8.75 -5.50
C LYS A 49 15.10 -7.96 -6.80
N VAL A 50 13.91 -7.71 -7.30
CA VAL A 50 13.69 -6.88 -8.48
C VAL A 50 12.67 -5.81 -8.13
N LEU A 51 13.04 -4.57 -8.35
CA LEU A 51 12.13 -3.44 -8.34
C LEU A 51 11.42 -3.37 -9.68
N SER A 52 10.11 -3.28 -9.64
CA SER A 52 9.25 -3.03 -10.80
C SER A 52 8.41 -1.80 -10.51
N HIS A 53 8.56 -0.77 -11.35
CA HIS A 53 7.81 0.48 -11.22
C HIS A 53 6.99 0.71 -12.48
N PHE A 54 5.67 0.54 -12.37
CA PHE A 54 4.71 0.85 -13.41
C PHE A 54 4.31 2.32 -13.31
N HIS A 55 4.36 3.01 -14.42
CA HIS A 55 3.98 4.41 -14.56
C HIS A 55 2.98 4.58 -15.70
N PHE A 56 1.82 5.12 -15.38
CA PHE A 56 0.75 5.44 -16.31
C PHE A 56 0.41 6.90 -16.18
N GLN A 57 0.41 7.62 -17.29
CA GLN A 57 0.06 9.03 -17.31
C GLN A 57 -1.09 9.28 -18.27
N ASN A 58 -2.12 9.94 -17.79
CA ASN A 58 -3.24 10.45 -18.56
C ASN A 58 -3.24 11.98 -18.50
N GLU A 59 -3.38 12.61 -19.66
CA GLU A 59 -3.53 14.05 -19.76
C GLU A 59 -4.84 14.39 -20.46
N ALA A 60 -5.52 15.42 -19.94
CA ALA A 60 -6.74 15.94 -20.54
C ALA A 60 -6.78 17.47 -20.45
N PRO A 61 -7.35 18.16 -21.44
CA PRO A 61 -7.55 19.60 -21.38
C PRO A 61 -8.62 19.95 -20.33
N LEU A 62 -8.38 20.97 -19.53
CA LEU A 62 -9.35 21.50 -18.58
C LEU A 62 -10.33 22.44 -19.27
N SER A 63 -11.23 21.89 -20.07
CA SER A 63 -12.27 22.64 -20.81
C SER A 63 -13.61 22.63 -20.05
N ASP A 64 -14.59 23.39 -20.57
CA ASP A 64 -15.96 23.38 -20.03
C ASP A 64 -16.65 22.01 -20.18
N SER A 65 -16.20 21.21 -21.15
CA SER A 65 -16.65 19.82 -21.35
C SER A 65 -15.95 18.81 -20.44
N PHE A 66 -14.86 19.21 -19.73
CA PHE A 66 -14.17 18.35 -18.77
C PHE A 66 -15.17 17.78 -17.75
N ALA A 67 -15.11 16.50 -17.49
CA ALA A 67 -16.05 15.70 -16.72
C ALA A 67 -17.37 15.34 -17.42
N ARG A 68 -17.61 15.73 -18.66
CA ARG A 68 -18.78 15.31 -19.44
C ARG A 68 -18.45 14.24 -20.48
N HIS A 69 -17.40 14.47 -21.28
CA HIS A 69 -16.96 13.58 -22.36
C HIS A 69 -15.49 13.21 -22.11
N HIS A 70 -15.22 11.93 -21.95
CA HIS A 70 -13.89 11.38 -21.75
C HIS A 70 -13.74 10.13 -22.57
N HIS A 71 -12.60 10.01 -23.26
CA HIS A 71 -12.19 8.82 -23.99
C HIS A 71 -11.10 8.04 -23.23
N LEU A 72 -10.09 8.72 -22.73
CA LEU A 72 -8.92 8.14 -22.05
C LEU A 72 -8.87 8.50 -20.56
N PHE A 73 -9.17 9.76 -20.25
CA PHE A 73 -9.13 10.25 -18.88
C PHE A 73 -10.30 9.68 -18.05
N PRO A 74 -10.05 9.16 -16.83
CA PRO A 74 -11.11 8.51 -16.02
C PRO A 74 -12.17 9.52 -15.56
N LYS A 75 -13.41 9.32 -16.03
CA LYS A 75 -14.55 10.20 -15.73
C LYS A 75 -14.78 10.41 -14.23
N SER A 76 -14.61 9.36 -13.41
CA SER A 76 -14.76 9.45 -11.95
C SER A 76 -13.80 10.46 -11.34
N ILE A 77 -12.54 10.46 -11.78
CA ILE A 77 -11.52 11.40 -11.31
C ILE A 77 -11.82 12.83 -11.81
N ALA A 78 -12.20 12.97 -13.07
CA ALA A 78 -12.59 14.27 -13.64
C ALA A 78 -13.76 14.90 -12.87
N GLN A 79 -14.75 14.09 -12.47
CA GLN A 79 -15.88 14.53 -11.66
C GLN A 79 -15.45 14.98 -10.26
N LEU A 80 -14.51 14.26 -9.62
CA LEU A 80 -13.94 14.67 -8.32
C LEU A 80 -13.23 16.02 -8.42
N VAL A 81 -12.36 16.18 -9.45
CA VAL A 81 -11.63 17.43 -9.69
C VAL A 81 -12.59 18.61 -9.83
N LYS A 82 -13.64 18.47 -10.65
CA LYS A 82 -14.61 19.52 -10.89
C LYS A 82 -15.49 19.80 -9.67
N LYS A 83 -15.96 18.77 -8.98
CA LYS A 83 -16.86 18.90 -7.83
C LYS A 83 -16.20 19.56 -6.64
N PHE A 84 -14.94 19.20 -6.34
CA PHE A 84 -14.23 19.65 -5.15
C PHE A 84 -13.19 20.74 -5.43
N HIS A 85 -13.11 21.22 -6.68
CA HIS A 85 -12.13 22.23 -7.08
C HIS A 85 -10.69 21.88 -6.69
N ILE A 86 -10.27 20.64 -7.00
CA ILE A 86 -8.95 20.11 -6.63
C ILE A 86 -7.90 20.64 -7.61
N LYS A 87 -6.88 21.33 -7.11
CA LYS A 87 -5.69 21.75 -7.91
C LYS A 87 -4.63 20.65 -8.01
N ALA A 88 -4.39 19.99 -6.89
CA ALA A 88 -3.46 18.86 -6.82
C ALA A 88 -3.94 17.90 -5.74
N MET A 89 -3.69 16.62 -5.93
CA MET A 89 -4.08 15.58 -4.99
C MET A 89 -3.16 14.36 -5.17
N GLU A 90 -2.81 13.74 -4.08
CA GLU A 90 -2.16 12.44 -4.11
C GLU A 90 -2.78 11.51 -3.10
N LEU A 91 -3.13 10.31 -3.56
CA LEU A 91 -3.61 9.21 -2.74
C LEU A 91 -2.67 8.03 -2.95
N SER A 92 -2.17 7.47 -1.86
CA SER A 92 -1.35 6.26 -1.91
C SER A 92 -1.87 5.18 -0.96
N PHE A 93 -1.73 3.93 -1.41
CA PHE A 93 -1.97 2.71 -0.63
C PHE A 93 -0.68 1.91 -0.63
N THR A 94 -0.10 1.70 0.55
CA THR A 94 1.22 1.10 0.65
C THR A 94 1.24 -0.02 1.66
N GLN A 95 1.85 -1.15 1.29
CA GLN A 95 2.15 -2.25 2.17
C GLN A 95 3.66 -2.49 2.22
N GLY A 96 4.16 -2.77 3.40
CA GLY A 96 5.59 -2.92 3.63
C GLY A 96 6.27 -1.58 3.86
N ARG A 97 7.54 -1.64 4.19
CA ARG A 97 8.40 -0.48 4.39
C ARG A 97 9.52 -0.49 3.37
N TRP A 98 9.82 0.69 2.82
CA TRP A 98 10.96 0.86 1.93
C TRP A 98 12.28 0.70 2.70
N ASN A 99 13.16 -0.15 2.20
CA ASN A 99 14.47 -0.38 2.81
C ASN A 99 15.51 0.53 2.16
N TYR A 100 15.74 1.69 2.76
CA TYR A 100 16.68 2.69 2.24
C TYR A 100 18.13 2.17 2.15
N GLU A 101 18.55 1.28 3.06
CA GLU A 101 19.91 0.76 3.10
C GLU A 101 20.20 -0.24 1.98
N ARG A 102 19.20 -1.06 1.62
CA ARG A 102 19.38 -2.15 0.63
C ARG A 102 18.89 -1.81 -0.77
N TRP A 103 17.86 -0.97 -0.88
CA TRP A 103 17.23 -0.67 -2.18
C TRP A 103 17.62 0.71 -2.71
N GLY A 104 18.39 1.46 -1.93
CA GLY A 104 18.73 2.84 -2.19
C GLY A 104 17.58 3.78 -1.83
N GLY A 105 17.90 5.07 -1.76
CA GLY A 105 16.93 6.01 -1.28
C GLY A 105 16.32 6.87 -2.34
N PHE A 106 17.09 7.18 -3.35
CA PHE A 106 16.75 8.26 -4.25
C PHE A 106 17.08 7.94 -5.68
N ASP A 107 16.43 6.91 -6.14
CA ASP A 107 16.09 6.91 -7.53
C ASP A 107 15.12 8.09 -7.74
N PRO A 108 15.30 8.95 -8.74
CA PRO A 108 14.43 10.11 -8.99
C PRO A 108 12.96 9.73 -9.11
N ILE A 109 12.68 8.53 -9.59
CA ILE A 109 11.32 7.99 -9.64
C ILE A 109 10.80 7.65 -8.25
N SER A 110 11.67 7.17 -7.34
CA SER A 110 11.29 6.72 -6.01
C SER A 110 11.34 7.81 -4.94
N SER A 111 11.90 8.99 -5.21
CA SER A 111 11.99 10.08 -4.22
C SER A 111 10.62 10.46 -3.64
N HIS A 112 9.56 10.31 -4.45
CA HIS A 112 8.17 10.51 -4.04
C HIS A 112 7.38 9.21 -3.88
N ASN A 113 7.97 8.06 -4.17
CA ASN A 113 7.28 6.77 -4.25
C ASN A 113 7.56 5.85 -3.07
N ALA A 114 8.58 6.13 -2.26
CA ALA A 114 8.85 5.39 -1.01
C ALA A 114 7.86 5.79 0.10
N LYS A 115 6.57 5.59 -0.15
CA LYS A 115 5.47 5.98 0.73
C LYS A 115 5.44 5.16 2.03
N PRO A 116 4.90 5.74 3.12
CA PRO A 116 4.75 5.03 4.39
C PRO A 116 3.66 3.96 4.28
N PRO A 117 3.69 2.93 5.15
CA PRO A 117 2.64 1.92 5.20
C PRO A 117 1.26 2.51 5.47
N GLY A 118 0.23 1.89 4.89
CA GLY A 118 -1.16 2.29 5.04
C GLY A 118 -1.64 3.22 3.93
N VAL A 119 -2.57 4.11 4.26
CA VAL A 119 -3.12 5.11 3.34
C VAL A 119 -2.56 6.49 3.67
N GLU A 120 -2.12 7.21 2.65
CA GLU A 120 -1.75 8.61 2.72
C GLU A 120 -2.54 9.39 1.67
N LEU A 121 -3.14 10.50 2.09
CA LEU A 121 -3.85 11.42 1.20
C LEU A 121 -3.44 12.85 1.51
N TRP A 122 -3.08 13.61 0.48
CA TRP A 122 -3.06 15.07 0.55
C TRP A 122 -3.79 15.66 -0.64
N ALA A 123 -4.41 16.82 -0.43
CA ALA A 123 -5.12 17.54 -1.49
C ALA A 123 -5.02 19.05 -1.29
N VAL A 124 -4.91 19.76 -2.40
CA VAL A 124 -4.91 21.23 -2.48
C VAL A 124 -6.20 21.68 -3.12
N PHE A 125 -6.96 22.49 -2.40
CA PHE A 125 -8.27 22.96 -2.82
C PHE A 125 -8.21 24.41 -3.28
N ASP A 126 -8.99 24.72 -4.32
CA ASP A 126 -9.25 26.08 -4.80
C ASP A 126 -10.65 26.54 -4.37
N VAL A 127 -10.87 26.58 -3.07
CA VAL A 127 -12.13 27.00 -2.46
C VAL A 127 -11.84 27.99 -1.32
N PRO A 128 -12.83 28.80 -0.91
CA PRO A 128 -12.68 29.70 0.23
C PRO A 128 -12.26 28.94 1.51
N PRO A 129 -11.43 29.52 2.40
CA PRO A 129 -10.90 28.82 3.57
C PRO A 129 -11.94 28.15 4.46
N HIS A 130 -13.13 28.75 4.61
CA HIS A 130 -14.23 28.20 5.43
C HIS A 130 -14.91 26.97 4.82
N GLN A 131 -14.68 26.65 3.55
CA GLN A 131 -15.26 25.49 2.85
C GLN A 131 -14.26 24.33 2.71
N VAL A 132 -12.99 24.54 3.04
CA VAL A 132 -11.92 23.56 2.79
C VAL A 132 -12.16 22.27 3.56
N ASP A 133 -12.56 22.36 4.84
CA ASP A 133 -12.77 21.18 5.67
C ASP A 133 -14.01 20.38 5.26
N ALA A 134 -15.05 21.07 4.80
CA ALA A 134 -16.22 20.43 4.21
C ALA A 134 -15.85 19.72 2.89
N SER A 135 -15.06 20.39 2.02
CA SER A 135 -14.59 19.80 0.77
C SER A 135 -13.68 18.58 1.00
N TRP A 136 -12.81 18.64 2.02
CA TRP A 136 -11.98 17.51 2.41
C TRP A 136 -12.83 16.32 2.87
N LYS A 137 -13.80 16.57 3.75
CA LYS A 137 -14.72 15.56 4.24
C LYS A 137 -15.46 14.86 3.10
N ASP A 138 -16.06 15.64 2.21
CA ASP A 138 -16.80 15.10 1.06
C ASP A 138 -15.88 14.35 0.08
N LEU A 139 -14.62 14.82 -0.09
CA LEU A 139 -13.61 14.13 -0.91
C LEU A 139 -13.24 12.78 -0.30
N THR A 140 -12.96 12.72 1.01
CA THR A 140 -12.59 11.46 1.69
C THR A 140 -13.72 10.45 1.62
N HIS A 141 -14.99 10.85 1.77
CA HIS A 141 -16.15 9.98 1.55
C HIS A 141 -16.25 9.48 0.10
N ALA A 142 -16.04 10.36 -0.88
CA ALA A 142 -16.10 9.96 -2.28
C ALA A 142 -14.97 8.97 -2.66
N LEU A 143 -13.75 9.22 -2.18
CA LEU A 143 -12.61 8.33 -2.38
C LEU A 143 -12.78 6.99 -1.65
N SER A 144 -13.34 7.00 -0.44
CA SER A 144 -13.68 5.78 0.30
C SER A 144 -14.62 4.88 -0.51
N GLY A 145 -15.66 5.46 -1.08
CA GLY A 145 -16.58 4.72 -1.95
C GLY A 145 -15.94 4.25 -3.26
N LEU A 146 -15.03 5.05 -3.85
CA LEU A 146 -14.37 4.70 -5.11
C LEU A 146 -13.37 3.56 -4.94
N PHE A 147 -12.59 3.56 -3.86
CA PHE A 147 -11.49 2.61 -3.64
C PHE A 147 -11.80 1.51 -2.63
N CYS A 148 -13.01 1.47 -2.07
CA CYS A 148 -13.41 0.49 -1.05
C CYS A 148 -12.43 0.43 0.13
N ALA A 149 -12.00 1.60 0.62
CA ALA A 149 -11.06 1.75 1.72
C ALA A 149 -11.60 2.70 2.77
N SER A 150 -11.11 2.61 3.99
CA SER A 150 -11.59 3.39 5.14
C SER A 150 -11.12 4.86 5.12
N ILE A 151 -10.95 5.45 3.93
CA ILE A 151 -10.43 6.83 3.72
C ILE A 151 -11.29 7.88 4.43
N ASN A 152 -12.58 7.61 4.62
CA ASN A 152 -13.48 8.48 5.39
C ASN A 152 -13.03 8.68 6.84
N PHE A 153 -12.21 7.81 7.42
CA PHE A 153 -11.61 8.01 8.74
C PHE A 153 -10.48 9.03 8.76
N LEU A 154 -10.03 9.54 7.60
CA LEU A 154 -9.13 10.69 7.54
C LEU A 154 -9.76 12.01 8.02
N GLU A 155 -11.03 12.01 8.38
CA GLU A 155 -11.70 13.09 9.10
C GLU A 155 -11.43 13.08 10.60
N SER A 156 -10.87 11.96 11.11
CA SER A 156 -10.72 11.80 12.54
C SER A 156 -9.70 12.78 13.12
N SER A 157 -9.90 13.12 14.37
CA SER A 157 -8.99 13.94 15.18
C SER A 157 -7.58 13.36 15.32
N THR A 158 -7.35 12.13 14.83
CA THR A 158 -6.07 11.43 15.00
C THR A 158 -5.07 11.64 13.87
N THR A 159 -5.54 11.95 12.65
CA THR A 159 -4.70 11.83 11.44
C THR A 159 -4.77 13.03 10.50
N TYR A 160 -5.72 13.91 10.67
CA TYR A 160 -5.97 15.06 9.80
C TYR A 160 -5.18 16.29 10.21
N SER A 161 -4.59 16.98 9.25
CA SER A 161 -3.81 18.19 9.51
C SER A 161 -3.75 19.14 8.31
N ALA A 162 -3.32 20.37 8.57
CA ALA A 162 -3.10 21.41 7.58
C ALA A 162 -1.64 21.91 7.63
N PRO A 163 -0.67 21.17 7.04
CA PRO A 163 0.73 21.58 7.00
C PRO A 163 0.92 22.91 6.27
N LYS A 164 1.93 23.67 6.67
CA LYS A 164 2.23 24.99 6.09
C LYS A 164 3.42 24.98 5.15
N TRP A 165 4.44 24.15 5.41
CA TRP A 165 5.73 24.23 4.72
C TRP A 165 6.18 22.93 4.05
N THR A 166 5.74 21.78 4.54
CA THR A 166 6.25 20.47 4.12
C THR A 166 5.90 20.13 2.67
N PHE A 167 4.70 20.49 2.24
CA PHE A 167 4.29 20.35 0.85
C PHE A 167 4.32 21.72 0.20
N GLN A 168 5.20 21.94 -0.79
CA GLN A 168 5.21 23.19 -1.56
C GLN A 168 3.92 23.26 -2.39
N SER A 169 2.83 23.69 -1.79
CA SER A 169 1.59 23.86 -2.51
C SER A 169 1.61 25.19 -3.25
N ALA A 170 1.63 25.14 -4.57
CA ALA A 170 1.26 26.29 -5.37
C ALA A 170 -0.18 26.68 -5.03
N LEU A 171 -0.39 27.93 -4.54
CA LEU A 171 -1.68 28.63 -4.45
C LEU A 171 -2.91 27.75 -4.17
N GLY A 172 -3.21 27.51 -2.90
CA GLY A 172 -4.40 26.78 -2.48
C GLY A 172 -4.35 26.36 -1.01
N SER A 173 -5.44 25.84 -0.51
CA SER A 173 -5.53 25.34 0.87
C SER A 173 -5.21 23.85 0.90
N LEU A 174 -4.08 23.50 1.50
CA LEU A 174 -3.63 22.11 1.64
C LEU A 174 -4.31 21.44 2.84
N ARG A 175 -4.65 20.16 2.65
CA ARG A 175 -5.00 19.22 3.72
C ARG A 175 -4.23 17.92 3.53
N TYR A 176 -3.85 17.33 4.65
CA TYR A 176 -3.08 16.08 4.72
C TYR A 176 -3.68 15.15 5.76
N GLY A 177 -3.70 13.86 5.44
CA GLY A 177 -4.12 12.83 6.37
C GLY A 177 -3.51 11.47 6.05
N THR A 178 -3.35 10.62 7.05
CA THR A 178 -2.75 9.28 6.91
C THR A 178 -3.37 8.28 7.87
N LEU A 179 -3.50 7.02 7.40
CA LEU A 179 -3.99 5.86 8.15
C LEU A 179 -2.95 4.74 8.10
N PRO A 180 -2.03 4.66 9.07
CA PRO A 180 -0.90 3.74 9.01
C PRO A 180 -1.27 2.26 9.00
N ARG A 181 -2.43 1.89 9.54
CA ARG A 181 -2.91 0.49 9.66
C ARG A 181 -3.97 0.10 8.65
N GLU A 182 -4.35 1.00 7.75
CA GLU A 182 -5.32 0.61 6.72
C GLU A 182 -4.73 -0.50 5.87
N ALA A 183 -5.44 -1.62 5.82
CA ALA A 183 -5.00 -2.78 5.06
C ALA A 183 -5.10 -2.52 3.56
N VAL A 184 -4.00 -2.75 2.84
CA VAL A 184 -3.99 -2.69 1.39
C VAL A 184 -4.35 -4.06 0.84
N CYS A 185 -5.45 -4.16 0.09
CA CYS A 185 -6.02 -5.42 -0.35
C CYS A 185 -6.45 -5.39 -1.83
N THR A 186 -6.93 -6.53 -2.32
CA THR A 186 -7.42 -6.68 -3.70
C THR A 186 -8.56 -5.72 -4.04
N GLU A 187 -9.31 -5.29 -3.04
CA GLU A 187 -10.44 -4.37 -3.19
C GLU A 187 -9.99 -2.96 -3.57
N ASN A 188 -8.81 -2.53 -3.11
CA ASN A 188 -8.25 -1.22 -3.47
C ASN A 188 -7.59 -1.24 -4.85
N LEU A 189 -6.85 -2.29 -5.19
CA LEU A 189 -6.17 -2.42 -6.48
C LEU A 189 -7.16 -2.57 -7.65
N THR A 190 -8.28 -3.24 -7.44
CA THR A 190 -9.25 -3.47 -8.51
C THR A 190 -9.86 -2.16 -9.06
N PRO A 191 -10.39 -1.23 -8.23
CA PRO A 191 -10.86 0.06 -8.74
C PRO A 191 -9.72 0.90 -9.32
N TRP A 192 -8.52 0.86 -8.74
CA TRP A 192 -7.35 1.56 -9.25
C TRP A 192 -6.99 1.11 -10.68
N LEU A 193 -6.98 -0.21 -10.96
CA LEU A 193 -6.79 -0.77 -12.31
C LEU A 193 -7.92 -0.37 -13.28
N LYS A 194 -9.15 -0.23 -12.79
CA LYS A 194 -10.30 0.17 -13.63
C LYS A 194 -10.22 1.62 -14.12
N LEU A 195 -9.38 2.46 -13.50
CA LEU A 195 -9.14 3.82 -13.98
C LEU A 195 -8.25 3.86 -15.23
N LEU A 196 -7.45 2.80 -15.47
CA LEU A 196 -6.59 2.71 -16.66
C LEU A 196 -7.43 2.45 -17.92
N PRO A 197 -7.12 3.08 -19.07
CA PRO A 197 -7.88 2.90 -20.33
C PRO A 197 -7.97 1.45 -20.80
N CYS A 198 -6.86 0.70 -20.77
CA CYS A 198 -6.81 -0.72 -21.14
C CYS A 198 -7.06 -1.68 -19.98
N ARG A 199 -7.20 -1.17 -18.76
CA ARG A 199 -7.39 -1.95 -17.54
C ARG A 199 -6.28 -3.00 -17.37
N ASP A 200 -6.64 -4.24 -16.98
CA ASP A 200 -5.76 -5.40 -16.84
C ASP A 200 -5.78 -6.34 -18.07
N LYS A 201 -6.27 -5.85 -19.23
CA LYS A 201 -6.51 -6.70 -20.41
C LYS A 201 -5.44 -6.61 -21.48
N ALA A 202 -4.78 -5.48 -21.60
CA ALA A 202 -3.77 -5.24 -22.63
C ALA A 202 -2.71 -4.24 -22.13
N GLY A 203 -1.56 -4.23 -22.80
CA GLY A 203 -0.44 -3.36 -22.46
C GLY A 203 0.32 -3.81 -21.21
N LEU A 204 1.04 -2.88 -20.61
CA LEU A 204 1.87 -3.16 -19.43
C LEU A 204 1.02 -3.50 -18.19
N SER A 205 -0.19 -2.96 -18.11
CA SER A 205 -1.10 -3.26 -17.01
C SER A 205 -1.59 -4.71 -16.98
N ALA A 206 -1.50 -5.45 -18.11
CA ALA A 206 -1.81 -6.88 -18.16
C ALA A 206 -0.82 -7.75 -17.36
N LEU A 207 0.39 -7.25 -17.09
CA LEU A 207 1.36 -7.92 -16.22
C LEU A 207 0.95 -7.93 -14.75
N MET A 208 0.09 -7.02 -14.33
CA MET A 208 -0.27 -6.86 -12.92
C MET A 208 -1.06 -8.07 -12.40
N ASP A 209 -0.33 -9.06 -11.93
CA ASP A 209 -0.90 -10.24 -11.27
C ASP A 209 -1.11 -9.93 -9.78
N ARG A 210 -2.37 -10.00 -9.33
CA ARG A 210 -2.72 -9.66 -7.94
C ARG A 210 -1.97 -10.50 -6.91
N PRO A 211 -1.93 -11.85 -7.01
CA PRO A 211 -1.16 -12.69 -6.10
C PRO A 211 0.31 -12.31 -5.99
N SER A 212 0.96 -11.98 -7.10
CA SER A 212 2.38 -11.58 -7.13
C SER A 212 2.59 -10.25 -6.44
N ILE A 213 1.70 -9.26 -6.66
CA ILE A 213 1.77 -7.94 -6.03
C ILE A 213 1.64 -8.06 -4.51
N TYR A 214 0.66 -8.82 -4.01
CA TYR A 214 0.42 -8.94 -2.56
C TYR A 214 1.45 -9.81 -1.81
N LYS A 215 2.19 -10.66 -2.52
CA LYS A 215 3.32 -11.42 -1.96
C LYS A 215 4.64 -10.65 -1.97
N SER A 216 4.64 -9.41 -2.45
CA SER A 216 5.83 -8.57 -2.53
C SER A 216 6.32 -8.11 -1.16
N PHE A 217 7.59 -7.75 -1.07
CA PHE A 217 8.20 -7.17 0.14
C PHE A 217 7.76 -5.74 0.39
N TYR A 218 7.44 -5.05 -0.69
CA TYR A 218 6.92 -3.69 -0.69
C TYR A 218 6.04 -3.52 -1.92
N HIS A 219 4.88 -2.92 -1.75
CA HIS A 219 4.13 -2.38 -2.86
C HIS A 219 3.44 -1.07 -2.46
N SER A 220 3.42 -0.13 -3.38
CA SER A 220 2.74 1.14 -3.24
C SER A 220 2.01 1.46 -4.52
N GLN A 221 0.69 1.56 -4.44
CA GLN A 221 -0.16 2.05 -5.51
C GLN A 221 -0.51 3.50 -5.22
N ARG A 222 -0.24 4.38 -6.19
CA ARG A 222 -0.37 5.82 -6.05
C ARG A 222 -1.21 6.38 -7.17
N LEU A 223 -1.96 7.40 -6.84
CA LEU A 223 -2.73 8.21 -7.77
C LEU A 223 -2.36 9.67 -7.48
N HIS A 224 -1.67 10.31 -8.41
CA HIS A 224 -1.23 11.70 -8.30
C HIS A 224 -1.88 12.52 -9.40
N LEU A 225 -2.52 13.60 -9.01
CA LEU A 225 -3.25 14.49 -9.89
C LEU A 225 -2.71 15.91 -9.73
N THR A 226 -2.40 16.54 -10.87
CA THR A 226 -1.97 17.92 -10.91
C THR A 226 -2.66 18.69 -12.04
N GLN A 227 -2.89 19.97 -11.81
CA GLN A 227 -3.31 20.88 -12.88
C GLN A 227 -2.08 21.64 -13.37
N ALA A 228 -1.65 21.37 -14.59
CA ALA A 228 -0.58 22.10 -15.25
C ALA A 228 -1.12 23.28 -16.05
N LYS A 229 -0.52 24.44 -15.87
CA LYS A 229 -0.81 25.61 -16.72
C LYS A 229 0.16 25.62 -17.89
N THR A 230 -0.34 25.40 -19.08
CA THR A 230 0.47 25.45 -20.31
C THR A 230 0.43 26.86 -20.88
N GLY A 231 1.45 27.69 -20.56
CA GLY A 231 1.60 29.06 -21.07
C GLY A 231 0.79 30.14 -20.33
N ALA A 232 0.85 31.38 -20.84
CA ALA A 232 0.23 32.57 -20.23
C ALA A 232 -1.31 32.61 -20.37
N ASN A 233 -1.89 31.77 -21.21
CA ASN A 233 -3.34 31.73 -21.43
C ASN A 233 -4.02 30.75 -20.45
N PRO A 234 -4.95 31.22 -19.61
CA PRO A 234 -5.68 30.36 -18.67
C PRO A 234 -6.57 29.30 -19.36
N LYS A 235 -6.82 29.41 -20.66
CA LYS A 235 -7.59 28.44 -21.45
C LYS A 235 -6.82 27.16 -21.80
N ASN A 236 -5.49 27.16 -21.68
CA ASN A 236 -4.63 26.00 -21.99
C ASN A 236 -4.21 25.27 -20.71
N SER A 237 -5.07 25.17 -19.72
CA SER A 237 -4.81 24.36 -18.52
C SER A 237 -5.08 22.88 -18.85
N ARG A 238 -4.14 22.01 -18.49
CA ARG A 238 -4.28 20.55 -18.60
C ARG A 238 -4.36 19.94 -17.22
N VAL A 239 -5.07 18.84 -17.12
CA VAL A 239 -5.07 17.97 -15.92
C VAL A 239 -4.24 16.76 -16.26
N VAL A 240 -3.25 16.49 -15.42
CA VAL A 240 -2.37 15.34 -15.52
C VAL A 240 -2.71 14.40 -14.38
N LEU A 241 -3.02 13.16 -14.71
CA LEU A 241 -3.23 12.07 -13.77
C LEU A 241 -2.14 11.03 -13.95
N GLU A 242 -1.32 10.87 -12.93
CA GLU A 242 -0.32 9.83 -12.85
C GLU A 242 -0.80 8.71 -11.94
N GLN A 243 -0.79 7.50 -12.45
CA GLN A 243 -1.03 6.28 -11.69
C GLN A 243 0.24 5.45 -11.66
N THR A 244 0.82 5.25 -10.48
CA THR A 244 2.04 4.45 -10.34
C THR A 244 1.81 3.26 -9.42
N LEU A 245 2.46 2.15 -9.75
CA LEU A 245 2.55 0.99 -8.88
C LEU A 245 4.02 0.60 -8.77
N THR A 246 4.58 0.74 -7.57
CA THR A 246 5.95 0.33 -7.25
C THR A 246 5.91 -0.96 -6.45
N VAL A 247 6.64 -1.98 -6.90
CA VAL A 247 6.64 -3.32 -6.30
C VAL A 247 8.07 -3.82 -6.18
N VAL A 248 8.42 -4.37 -5.02
CA VAL A 248 9.70 -5.08 -4.82
C VAL A 248 9.41 -6.57 -4.65
N LEU A 249 9.83 -7.34 -5.64
CA LEU A 249 9.55 -8.77 -5.78
C LEU A 249 10.83 -9.60 -5.66
N GLN A 250 10.69 -10.81 -5.15
CA GLN A 250 11.77 -11.78 -5.20
C GLN A 250 11.46 -12.80 -6.29
N PRO A 251 12.35 -12.94 -7.29
CA PRO A 251 12.18 -13.96 -8.31
C PRO A 251 12.14 -15.36 -7.67
N ASN A 252 11.26 -16.22 -8.17
CA ASN A 252 11.23 -17.62 -7.74
C ASN A 252 12.54 -18.30 -8.15
N ILE A 253 13.28 -18.80 -7.18
CA ILE A 253 14.44 -19.63 -7.43
C ILE A 253 13.89 -20.97 -7.91
N LEU A 254 14.07 -21.27 -9.20
CA LEU A 254 13.79 -22.60 -9.73
C LEU A 254 14.81 -23.54 -9.08
N THR A 255 14.39 -24.28 -8.06
CA THR A 255 15.19 -25.30 -7.37
C THR A 255 15.37 -26.51 -8.29
N GLY A 256 16.34 -26.42 -9.17
CA GLY A 256 16.68 -27.46 -10.14
C GLY A 256 18.15 -27.85 -10.16
N GLY A 257 18.84 -27.86 -9.02
CA GLY A 257 20.25 -28.22 -8.98
C GLY A 257 20.75 -28.64 -7.60
N THR A 258 21.60 -29.66 -7.55
CA THR A 258 22.11 -30.30 -6.33
C THR A 258 23.28 -29.59 -5.63
N ASN A 259 23.59 -28.33 -5.99
CA ASN A 259 24.74 -27.56 -5.44
C ASN A 259 24.29 -26.36 -4.62
N TYR A 260 23.73 -26.60 -3.45
CA TYR A 260 23.15 -25.57 -2.55
C TYR A 260 24.10 -24.46 -2.07
N VAL A 261 25.39 -24.69 -2.02
CA VAL A 261 26.35 -23.74 -1.42
C VAL A 261 26.85 -22.70 -2.43
N SER A 262 26.92 -23.05 -3.71
CA SER A 262 27.37 -22.13 -4.77
C SER A 262 26.25 -21.19 -5.25
N GLU A 263 25.01 -21.69 -5.28
CA GLU A 263 23.83 -20.93 -5.73
C GLU A 263 23.40 -19.84 -4.74
N ALA A 264 23.73 -19.96 -3.45
CA ALA A 264 23.39 -18.97 -2.43
C ALA A 264 24.06 -17.59 -2.63
N LYS A 265 25.16 -17.52 -3.39
CA LYS A 265 25.90 -16.27 -3.68
C LYS A 265 25.53 -15.65 -5.02
N MET A 266 24.88 -16.38 -5.92
CA MET A 266 24.53 -15.88 -7.25
C MET A 266 23.20 -15.11 -7.23
N GLN A 267 23.12 -14.04 -8.02
CA GLN A 267 21.84 -13.36 -8.26
C GLN A 267 20.89 -14.28 -9.01
N PRO A 268 19.59 -14.35 -8.65
CA PRO A 268 18.64 -15.17 -9.38
C PRO A 268 18.41 -14.61 -10.79
N SER A 269 18.50 -15.47 -11.80
CA SER A 269 18.03 -15.14 -13.14
C SER A 269 16.50 -15.03 -13.12
N TRP A 270 15.97 -14.07 -13.85
CA TRP A 270 14.53 -13.80 -13.87
C TRP A 270 14.06 -13.30 -15.24
N SER A 271 12.77 -13.43 -15.49
CA SER A 271 12.09 -12.82 -16.63
C SER A 271 10.75 -12.24 -16.16
N LEU A 272 10.11 -11.41 -16.98
CA LEU A 272 8.77 -10.88 -16.69
C LEU A 272 7.78 -12.01 -16.40
N SER A 273 7.84 -13.08 -17.18
CA SER A 273 6.97 -14.26 -16.97
C SER A 273 7.29 -14.99 -15.66
N SER A 274 8.54 -15.03 -15.21
CA SER A 274 8.90 -15.68 -13.94
C SER A 274 8.48 -14.85 -12.72
N ILE A 275 8.45 -13.52 -12.85
CA ILE A 275 8.08 -12.60 -11.77
C ILE A 275 6.56 -12.45 -11.67
N PHE A 276 5.89 -12.19 -12.80
CA PHE A 276 4.46 -11.87 -12.84
C PHE A 276 3.57 -13.02 -13.30
N GLY A 277 4.15 -14.16 -13.71
CA GLY A 277 3.41 -15.27 -14.28
C GLY A 277 2.80 -14.99 -15.65
N ARG A 278 3.15 -13.86 -16.27
CA ARG A 278 2.56 -13.36 -17.53
C ARG A 278 3.61 -12.72 -18.42
N LYS A 279 3.34 -12.70 -19.71
CA LYS A 279 4.11 -12.02 -20.75
C LYS A 279 3.32 -10.85 -21.33
N ILE A 280 4.00 -9.92 -21.97
CA ILE A 280 3.35 -8.80 -22.64
C ILE A 280 2.90 -9.25 -24.03
N ASN A 281 1.59 -9.17 -24.30
CA ASN A 281 0.99 -9.56 -25.58
C ASN A 281 0.83 -8.39 -26.57
N GLY A 282 1.58 -7.31 -26.38
CA GLY A 282 1.51 -6.09 -27.16
C GLY A 282 1.14 -4.87 -26.31
N ARG A 283 1.22 -3.68 -26.92
CA ARG A 283 0.89 -2.44 -26.22
C ARG A 283 -0.62 -2.24 -26.07
N CYS A 284 -1.02 -1.41 -25.12
CA CYS A 284 -2.37 -0.85 -25.10
C CYS A 284 -2.61 -0.02 -26.37
N VAL A 285 -3.66 -0.33 -27.14
CA VAL A 285 -3.97 0.36 -28.40
C VAL A 285 -4.24 1.85 -28.18
N LEU A 286 -4.75 2.19 -27.01
CA LEU A 286 -5.07 3.57 -26.60
C LEU A 286 -3.83 4.34 -26.11
N ALA A 287 -2.71 3.68 -25.88
CA ALA A 287 -1.49 4.34 -25.44
C ALA A 287 -0.76 4.99 -26.62
N LYS A 288 -0.30 6.22 -26.42
CA LYS A 288 0.57 6.94 -27.36
C LYS A 288 1.93 6.23 -27.49
N SER A 289 2.48 5.78 -26.35
CA SER A 289 3.66 4.92 -26.29
C SER A 289 3.59 3.94 -25.13
N SER A 290 4.27 2.80 -25.29
CA SER A 290 4.42 1.76 -24.30
C SER A 290 5.88 1.35 -24.27
N ASN A 291 6.59 1.65 -23.18
CA ASN A 291 8.03 1.42 -23.06
C ASN A 291 8.36 0.61 -21.81
N VAL A 292 9.30 -0.31 -21.95
CA VAL A 292 9.92 -1.01 -20.83
C VAL A 292 11.35 -0.54 -20.71
N TYR A 293 11.75 -0.18 -19.50
CA TYR A 293 13.10 0.25 -19.17
C TYR A 293 13.72 -0.73 -18.19
N LEU A 294 15.00 -1.06 -18.42
CA LEU A 294 15.82 -1.80 -17.48
C LEU A 294 16.95 -0.91 -17.01
N GLN A 295 16.95 -0.59 -15.74
CA GLN A 295 18.01 0.22 -15.13
C GLN A 295 19.04 -0.66 -14.46
N VAL A 296 20.29 -0.48 -14.85
CA VAL A 296 21.48 -1.01 -14.17
C VAL A 296 22.12 0.14 -13.42
N GLU A 297 22.06 0.07 -12.09
CA GLU A 297 22.52 1.17 -11.26
C GLU A 297 24.04 1.28 -11.18
N ARG A 298 24.55 2.44 -10.74
CA ARG A 298 25.96 2.78 -10.63
C ARG A 298 26.81 1.70 -9.94
N GLY A 299 26.39 1.20 -8.78
CA GLY A 299 27.13 0.18 -8.04
C GLY A 299 27.29 -1.13 -8.80
N LEU A 300 26.26 -1.54 -9.53
CA LEU A 300 26.29 -2.73 -10.39
C LEU A 300 27.20 -2.50 -11.61
N VAL A 301 27.11 -1.33 -12.26
CA VAL A 301 27.99 -0.98 -13.40
C VAL A 301 29.44 -1.05 -13.00
N THR A 302 29.83 -0.44 -11.88
CA THR A 302 31.20 -0.48 -11.37
C THR A 302 31.71 -1.90 -11.13
N GLN A 303 30.87 -2.78 -10.57
CA GLN A 303 31.25 -4.19 -10.37
C GLN A 303 31.41 -4.96 -11.69
N LEU A 304 30.58 -4.67 -12.68
CA LEU A 304 30.70 -5.26 -14.02
C LEU A 304 31.97 -4.81 -14.72
N GLU A 305 32.34 -3.54 -14.62
CA GLU A 305 33.61 -2.99 -15.15
C GLU A 305 34.83 -3.64 -14.47
N ASN A 306 34.79 -3.84 -13.15
CA ASN A 306 35.84 -4.54 -12.41
C ASN A 306 35.99 -6.00 -12.85
N LEU A 307 34.88 -6.70 -13.10
CA LEU A 307 34.92 -8.07 -13.65
C LEU A 307 35.50 -8.10 -15.06
N GLN A 308 35.17 -7.13 -15.90
CA GLN A 308 35.77 -7.02 -17.25
C GLN A 308 37.26 -6.79 -17.21
N SER A 309 37.75 -5.87 -16.37
CA SER A 309 39.18 -5.58 -16.23
C SER A 309 39.96 -6.77 -15.66
N SER A 310 39.39 -7.52 -14.73
CA SER A 310 40.02 -8.75 -14.20
C SER A 310 40.06 -9.87 -15.23
N THR A 311 39.04 -10.03 -16.09
CA THR A 311 39.07 -11.02 -17.18
C THR A 311 39.96 -10.60 -18.35
N ALA A 312 40.09 -9.31 -18.65
CA ALA A 312 40.99 -8.80 -19.70
C ALA A 312 42.46 -9.00 -19.37
N THR A 313 42.86 -8.98 -18.09
CA THR A 313 44.22 -9.30 -17.66
C THR A 313 44.58 -10.78 -17.85
N PHE A 314 43.58 -11.68 -17.94
CA PHE A 314 43.80 -13.10 -18.25
C PHE A 314 43.71 -13.42 -19.75
N ALA A 315 43.10 -12.56 -20.58
CA ALA A 315 42.98 -12.71 -22.03
C ALA A 315 43.87 -11.67 -22.74
N ALA A 316 45.17 -11.87 -22.68
CA ALA A 316 46.16 -11.08 -23.44
C ALA A 316 46.12 -11.39 -24.95
N ASN A 317 44.98 -11.19 -25.61
CA ASN A 317 44.87 -11.15 -27.06
C ASN A 317 43.70 -10.28 -27.49
N GLY A 318 44.09 -9.20 -28.20
CA GLY A 318 43.25 -8.10 -28.62
C GLY A 318 41.94 -8.48 -29.30
N THR A 319 40.89 -7.92 -28.75
CA THR A 319 39.67 -7.66 -29.49
C THR A 319 39.15 -6.29 -29.09
N ASN A 320 38.71 -5.55 -30.09
CA ASN A 320 38.36 -4.14 -30.06
C ASN A 320 37.32 -3.76 -28.99
N LEU A 321 37.56 -2.60 -28.38
CA LEU A 321 36.73 -1.97 -27.33
C LEU A 321 35.33 -1.54 -27.79
N ASP A 322 34.91 -1.81 -29.01
CA ASP A 322 33.64 -1.31 -29.57
C ASP A 322 32.44 -2.23 -29.36
N ASP A 323 32.59 -3.39 -28.72
CA ASP A 323 31.50 -4.34 -28.49
C ASP A 323 30.91 -4.23 -27.06
N PHE A 324 30.47 -3.03 -26.70
CA PHE A 324 29.71 -2.79 -25.44
C PHE A 324 28.35 -3.55 -25.36
N GLY A 325 28.00 -4.32 -26.38
CA GLY A 325 26.81 -5.18 -26.41
C GLY A 325 26.95 -6.53 -25.70
N ARG A 326 28.16 -6.96 -25.33
CA ARG A 326 28.39 -8.23 -24.62
C ARG A 326 28.77 -7.98 -23.18
N ASN A 327 27.75 -7.79 -22.34
CA ASN A 327 27.93 -7.72 -20.89
C ASN A 327 28.55 -9.04 -20.38
N VAL A 328 29.74 -8.97 -19.82
CA VAL A 328 30.45 -10.12 -19.26
C VAL A 328 29.69 -10.75 -18.08
N GLY A 329 28.94 -9.95 -17.33
CA GLY A 329 28.26 -10.38 -16.10
C GLY A 329 26.87 -10.96 -16.26
N PHE A 330 26.13 -10.55 -17.30
CA PHE A 330 24.75 -11.01 -17.53
C PHE A 330 24.40 -11.01 -19.03
N GLU A 331 23.32 -11.72 -19.35
CA GLU A 331 22.73 -11.78 -20.69
C GLU A 331 21.26 -11.36 -20.64
N LEU A 332 20.84 -10.57 -21.62
CA LEU A 332 19.47 -10.13 -21.78
C LEU A 332 18.77 -11.03 -22.81
N SER A 333 17.53 -11.44 -22.50
CA SER A 333 16.73 -12.28 -23.41
C SER A 333 16.33 -11.56 -24.69
N VAL A 334 16.25 -10.21 -24.63
CA VAL A 334 15.88 -9.34 -25.75
C VAL A 334 16.91 -8.23 -25.86
N ASN A 335 17.33 -7.91 -27.08
CA ASN A 335 18.24 -6.79 -27.32
C ASN A 335 17.50 -5.46 -27.13
N PRO A 336 18.13 -4.48 -26.46
CA PRO A 336 17.54 -3.14 -26.29
C PRO A 336 17.51 -2.37 -27.62
N ASP A 337 16.50 -1.55 -27.80
CA ASP A 337 16.39 -0.64 -28.96
C ASP A 337 17.34 0.55 -28.79
N ARG A 338 17.48 1.03 -27.56
CA ARG A 338 18.39 2.14 -27.17
C ARG A 338 19.05 1.86 -25.83
N VAL A 339 20.27 2.39 -25.69
CA VAL A 339 21.03 2.36 -24.44
C VAL A 339 21.37 3.78 -24.04
N LEU A 340 20.83 4.25 -22.94
CA LEU A 340 21.06 5.58 -22.41
C LEU A 340 22.05 5.49 -21.26
N LYS A 341 23.11 6.30 -21.34
CA LYS A 341 24.14 6.39 -20.29
C LYS A 341 24.05 7.77 -19.63
N GLU A 342 24.20 7.78 -18.34
CA GLU A 342 24.29 9.03 -17.59
C GLU A 342 25.62 9.75 -17.89
N VAL A 343 25.65 11.06 -17.79
CA VAL A 343 26.82 11.88 -18.18
C VAL A 343 28.01 11.72 -17.23
N GLU A 344 27.76 11.39 -15.97
CA GLU A 344 28.81 11.24 -14.95
C GLU A 344 29.59 9.92 -15.08
N LYS A 345 30.87 9.91 -14.68
CA LYS A 345 31.70 8.69 -14.66
C LYS A 345 31.11 7.62 -13.73
N SER A 346 31.09 6.37 -14.18
CA SER A 346 30.47 5.20 -13.48
C SER A 346 28.99 5.37 -13.26
N SER A 347 28.28 5.80 -14.25
CA SER A 347 26.89 6.21 -14.23
C SER A 347 25.94 5.04 -14.46
N SER A 348 24.67 5.20 -14.07
CA SER A 348 23.64 4.22 -14.36
C SER A 348 23.41 4.09 -15.86
N ILE A 349 23.06 2.86 -16.28
CA ILE A 349 22.74 2.53 -17.67
C ILE A 349 21.26 2.18 -17.72
N LEU A 350 20.55 2.80 -18.67
CA LEU A 350 19.14 2.54 -18.91
C LEU A 350 18.96 1.91 -20.31
N TYR A 351 18.45 0.69 -20.35
CA TYR A 351 18.09 -0.02 -21.56
C TYR A 351 16.63 0.24 -21.88
N GLU A 352 16.31 0.69 -23.09
CA GLU A 352 14.96 1.02 -23.54
C GLU A 352 14.45 -0.05 -24.51
N TYR A 353 13.20 -0.48 -24.29
CA TYR A 353 12.46 -1.47 -25.07
C TYR A 353 11.06 -0.94 -25.43
N PRO A 354 10.86 -0.33 -26.60
CA PRO A 354 9.53 0.09 -27.04
C PRO A 354 8.69 -1.13 -27.41
N ILE A 355 7.49 -1.21 -26.82
CA ILE A 355 6.55 -2.28 -27.11
C ILE A 355 5.75 -1.90 -28.37
N LYS A 356 5.97 -2.63 -29.45
CA LYS A 356 5.29 -2.41 -30.74
C LYS A 356 3.90 -3.05 -30.75
N VAL A 357 3.02 -2.58 -31.60
CA VAL A 357 1.75 -3.26 -31.90
C VAL A 357 2.10 -4.48 -32.75
N HIS A 358 2.14 -5.64 -32.16
CA HIS A 358 2.42 -6.86 -32.90
C HIS A 358 1.20 -7.31 -33.70
N LYS A 359 1.38 -7.47 -35.00
CA LYS A 359 0.45 -8.24 -35.87
C LYS A 359 0.73 -9.75 -35.76
N ASP A 360 1.91 -10.14 -35.31
CA ASP A 360 2.36 -11.52 -35.22
C ASP A 360 2.65 -11.90 -33.76
N SER A 361 2.35 -13.12 -33.43
CA SER A 361 2.20 -13.79 -32.16
C SER A 361 3.41 -13.84 -31.19
N GLU A 362 4.42 -13.00 -31.35
CA GLU A 362 5.55 -12.99 -30.43
C GLU A 362 5.25 -12.21 -29.16
N GLN A 363 5.17 -12.94 -28.06
CA GLN A 363 5.01 -12.37 -26.73
C GLN A 363 6.34 -11.80 -26.23
N PHE A 364 6.34 -10.56 -25.79
CA PHE A 364 7.52 -9.93 -25.21
C PHE A 364 7.76 -10.42 -23.77
N ASP A 365 8.95 -10.97 -23.52
CA ASP A 365 9.38 -11.47 -22.22
C ASP A 365 10.83 -11.08 -21.95
N LEU A 366 11.04 -9.91 -21.36
CA LEU A 366 12.35 -9.45 -20.97
C LEU A 366 12.84 -10.21 -19.75
N GLY A 367 14.07 -10.72 -19.82
CA GLY A 367 14.72 -11.45 -18.74
C GLY A 367 16.20 -11.15 -18.64
N ILE A 368 16.77 -11.40 -17.47
CA ILE A 368 18.20 -11.34 -17.17
C ILE A 368 18.67 -12.72 -16.76
N THR A 369 19.75 -13.21 -17.38
CA THR A 369 20.47 -14.41 -16.98
C THR A 369 21.86 -14.02 -16.51
N TRP A 370 22.18 -14.28 -15.26
CA TRP A 370 23.49 -13.97 -14.69
C TRP A 370 24.51 -15.04 -15.08
N LYS A 371 25.68 -14.60 -15.57
CA LYS A 371 26.80 -15.48 -15.99
C LYS A 371 27.80 -15.70 -14.86
N HIS A 372 27.96 -14.71 -14.00
CA HIS A 372 28.90 -14.73 -12.87
C HIS A 372 28.21 -14.27 -11.59
N PRO A 373 28.71 -14.70 -10.41
CA PRO A 373 28.28 -14.13 -9.14
C PRO A 373 28.65 -12.63 -9.07
N VAL A 374 27.65 -11.76 -9.01
CA VAL A 374 27.83 -10.32 -8.88
C VAL A 374 27.26 -9.87 -7.55
N ILE A 375 28.10 -9.22 -6.75
CA ILE A 375 27.69 -8.64 -5.46
C ILE A 375 28.01 -7.16 -5.52
N TRP A 376 27.01 -6.34 -5.32
CA TRP A 376 27.15 -4.89 -5.26
C TRP A 376 26.36 -4.31 -4.09
N SER A 377 26.69 -3.09 -3.72
CA SER A 377 25.89 -2.27 -2.82
C SER A 377 25.23 -1.15 -3.63
N THR A 378 24.03 -0.79 -3.28
CA THR A 378 23.42 0.44 -3.79
C THR A 378 24.24 1.62 -3.28
N PRO A 379 24.34 2.71 -4.06
CA PRO A 379 24.89 3.95 -3.53
C PRO A 379 24.11 4.31 -2.25
N HIS A 380 24.82 4.58 -1.19
CA HIS A 380 24.16 4.99 0.05
C HIS A 380 23.35 6.26 -0.21
N VAL A 381 22.15 6.26 0.37
CA VAL A 381 21.30 7.44 0.34
C VAL A 381 22.06 8.58 1.03
N PRO A 382 22.20 9.75 0.40
CA PRO A 382 22.90 10.87 1.01
C PRO A 382 22.36 11.19 2.40
N LEU A 383 21.04 11.19 2.54
CA LEU A 383 20.32 11.48 3.78
C LEU A 383 19.10 10.57 3.90
N TYR A 384 18.94 9.92 5.03
CA TYR A 384 17.72 9.24 5.38
C TYR A 384 17.37 9.46 6.85
N ALA A 385 16.09 9.32 7.16
CA ALA A 385 15.58 9.51 8.49
C ALA A 385 15.00 8.22 9.04
N SER A 386 15.27 7.97 10.30
CA SER A 386 14.66 6.91 11.10
C SER A 386 14.03 7.50 12.35
N ARG A 387 13.08 6.78 12.92
CA ARG A 387 12.39 7.22 14.12
C ARG A 387 12.14 6.05 15.05
N PHE A 388 12.26 6.28 16.34
CA PHE A 388 12.01 5.27 17.35
C PHE A 388 11.41 5.88 18.62
N LEU A 389 10.75 5.04 19.39
CA LEU A 389 10.19 5.39 20.67
C LEU A 389 11.21 5.03 21.76
N MET A 390 11.55 5.99 22.62
CA MET A 390 12.43 5.80 23.77
C MET A 390 11.59 5.76 25.04
N GLY A 391 12.06 5.02 26.03
CA GLY A 391 11.43 4.92 27.35
C GLY A 391 10.86 3.52 27.64
N SER A 392 10.55 3.28 28.89
CA SER A 392 9.97 2.02 29.35
C SER A 392 8.51 2.19 29.71
N GLY A 393 7.67 1.34 29.12
CA GLY A 393 6.24 1.30 29.42
C GLY A 393 5.41 2.40 28.74
N ASN A 394 4.20 2.57 29.22
CA ASN A 394 3.12 3.31 28.56
C ASN A 394 2.88 4.69 29.17
N GLU A 395 3.61 5.03 30.22
CA GLU A 395 3.32 6.24 30.97
C GLU A 395 4.15 7.42 30.47
N ARG A 396 5.42 7.19 30.16
CA ARG A 396 6.35 8.23 29.73
C ARG A 396 7.34 7.68 28.71
N GLY A 397 7.50 8.39 27.61
CA GLY A 397 8.45 8.07 26.56
C GLY A 397 8.91 9.31 25.86
N ALA A 398 9.88 9.14 24.95
CA ALA A 398 10.30 10.18 24.04
C ALA A 398 10.26 9.66 22.61
N ILE A 399 9.91 10.50 21.67
CA ILE A 399 9.99 10.21 20.24
C ILE A 399 11.33 10.79 19.77
N ALA A 400 12.21 9.93 19.28
CA ALA A 400 13.47 10.36 18.68
C ALA A 400 13.38 10.23 17.15
N ILE A 401 13.75 11.28 16.44
CA ILE A 401 13.93 11.30 14.98
C ILE A 401 15.42 11.41 14.73
N CYS A 402 15.98 10.39 14.10
CA CYS A 402 17.39 10.33 13.75
C CYS A 402 17.55 10.54 12.24
N MET A 403 18.34 11.52 11.87
CA MET A 403 18.74 11.76 10.49
C MET A 403 20.18 11.32 10.33
N LYS A 404 20.44 10.47 9.34
CA LYS A 404 21.78 9.98 9.03
C LYS A 404 22.22 10.49 7.67
N SER A 405 23.45 10.96 7.59
CA SER A 405 24.11 11.24 6.32
C SER A 405 25.19 10.20 6.03
N THR A 406 25.49 10.05 4.77
CA THR A 406 26.56 9.17 4.31
C THR A 406 27.72 10.00 3.73
N GLU A 407 28.88 9.38 3.56
CA GLU A 407 30.08 10.06 3.04
C GLU A 407 29.86 10.71 1.66
N SER A 408 28.95 10.16 0.84
CA SER A 408 28.57 10.75 -0.45
C SER A 408 27.88 12.11 -0.32
N THR A 409 27.35 12.46 0.85
CA THR A 409 26.78 13.79 1.09
C THR A 409 27.82 14.87 1.08
N GLN A 410 29.00 14.60 1.60
CA GLN A 410 30.10 15.56 1.63
C GLN A 410 30.58 15.90 0.21
N GLU A 411 30.62 14.92 -0.69
CA GLU A 411 30.97 15.14 -2.10
C GLU A 411 29.90 15.94 -2.86
N LEU A 412 28.61 15.64 -2.62
CA LEU A 412 27.49 16.35 -3.27
C LEU A 412 27.35 17.79 -2.80
N VAL A 413 27.63 18.03 -1.53
CA VAL A 413 27.56 19.37 -0.95
C VAL A 413 28.78 20.19 -1.33
N ALA A 414 29.98 19.61 -1.33
CA ALA A 414 31.18 20.28 -1.77
C ALA A 414 31.14 20.71 -3.26
N ALA A 415 30.42 19.95 -4.09
CA ALA A 415 30.22 20.30 -5.50
C ALA A 415 29.29 21.50 -5.74
N ASN A 416 28.39 21.78 -4.78
CA ASN A 416 27.36 22.84 -4.93
C ASN A 416 27.63 24.12 -4.14
N TYR A 417 28.55 24.12 -3.19
CA TYR A 417 28.84 25.27 -2.33
C TYR A 417 30.31 25.71 -2.43
N VAL A 418 30.50 26.86 -3.02
CA VAL A 418 31.80 27.56 -3.09
C VAL A 418 32.09 28.32 -1.79
N ASP A 419 31.12 28.42 -0.87
CA ASP A 419 31.25 29.24 0.34
C ASP A 419 31.39 28.39 1.62
N GLN A 420 32.25 28.84 2.53
CA GLN A 420 32.86 28.12 3.65
C GLN A 420 31.91 27.66 4.78
N ARG A 421 30.59 27.80 4.65
CA ARG A 421 29.61 27.30 5.64
C ARG A 421 28.56 26.45 4.95
N CYS A 422 28.82 25.16 4.92
CA CYS A 422 27.85 24.19 4.44
C CYS A 422 26.72 24.05 5.47
N ASN A 423 25.56 24.62 5.17
CA ASN A 423 24.33 24.40 5.92
C ASN A 423 23.26 23.92 4.94
N PHE A 424 22.53 22.89 5.29
CA PHE A 424 21.41 22.42 4.47
C PHE A 424 20.08 22.51 5.24
N GLN A 425 19.01 22.73 4.51
CA GLN A 425 17.67 22.84 5.06
C GLN A 425 17.03 21.46 5.20
N VAL A 426 16.38 21.25 6.36
CA VAL A 426 15.57 20.06 6.65
C VAL A 426 14.21 20.49 7.13
N ASN A 427 13.17 20.04 6.44
CA ASN A 427 11.80 20.26 6.89
C ASN A 427 11.27 18.97 7.51
N VAL A 428 10.77 19.04 8.73
CA VAL A 428 10.21 17.93 9.49
C VAL A 428 8.73 18.18 9.75
N LEU A 429 7.89 17.25 9.33
CA LEU A 429 6.47 17.24 9.67
C LEU A 429 6.17 16.00 10.52
N GLN A 430 5.69 16.23 11.74
CA GLN A 430 5.25 15.19 12.66
C GLN A 430 3.80 15.41 13.08
N ILE A 431 2.96 14.43 12.84
CA ILE A 431 1.59 14.38 13.35
C ILE A 431 1.54 13.39 14.49
N VAL A 432 0.87 13.76 15.56
CA VAL A 432 0.69 12.91 16.75
C VAL A 432 -0.80 12.85 17.07
N PRO A 433 -1.39 11.66 17.19
CA PRO A 433 -2.79 11.51 17.55
C PRO A 433 -3.12 12.18 18.88
N TRP A 434 -4.36 12.68 19.04
CA TRP A 434 -4.79 13.47 20.20
C TRP A 434 -4.61 12.76 21.56
N TYR A 435 -4.68 11.43 21.57
CA TYR A 435 -4.54 10.62 22.79
C TYR A 435 -3.08 10.48 23.27
N ILE A 436 -2.10 11.00 22.50
CA ILE A 436 -0.70 11.09 22.88
C ILE A 436 -0.36 12.56 23.11
N LYS A 437 -0.05 12.91 24.32
CA LYS A 437 0.32 14.29 24.68
C LYS A 437 1.83 14.48 24.54
N VAL A 438 2.22 15.28 23.54
CA VAL A 438 3.62 15.65 23.32
C VAL A 438 3.93 16.97 24.01
N TYR A 439 5.00 16.98 24.78
CA TYR A 439 5.48 18.17 25.47
C TYR A 439 6.57 18.85 24.65
N TYR A 440 6.18 19.67 23.70
CA TYR A 440 7.09 20.32 22.73
C TYR A 440 8.17 21.21 23.37
N HIS A 441 7.97 21.70 24.60
CA HIS A 441 8.99 22.45 25.34
C HIS A 441 10.19 21.58 25.79
N THR A 442 10.06 20.26 25.70
CA THR A 442 11.15 19.33 26.00
C THR A 442 11.96 18.95 24.77
N LEU A 443 11.67 19.54 23.62
CA LEU A 443 12.38 19.28 22.37
C LEU A 443 13.87 19.61 22.51
N GLN A 444 14.71 18.63 22.19
CA GLN A 444 16.17 18.77 22.23
C GLN A 444 16.73 18.40 20.86
N LEU A 445 17.76 19.10 20.44
CA LEU A 445 18.52 18.83 19.22
C LEU A 445 19.92 18.37 19.61
N PHE A 446 20.36 17.28 19.01
CA PHE A 446 21.71 16.76 19.12
C PHE A 446 22.37 16.76 17.74
N VAL A 447 23.59 17.23 17.68
CA VAL A 447 24.45 17.14 16.48
C VAL A 447 25.71 16.41 16.95
N ASP A 448 26.08 15.29 16.33
CA ASP A 448 27.20 14.43 16.74
C ASP A 448 27.17 14.09 18.24
N GLU A 449 26.01 13.62 18.70
CA GLU A 449 25.78 13.24 20.11
C GLU A 449 25.92 14.38 21.12
N LYS A 450 26.18 15.61 20.67
CA LYS A 450 26.30 16.78 21.53
C LYS A 450 25.00 17.57 21.53
N PRO A 451 24.45 17.90 22.70
CA PRO A 451 23.27 18.72 22.79
C PRO A 451 23.57 20.13 22.23
N GLN A 452 22.67 20.66 21.43
CA GLN A 452 22.76 21.95 20.78
C GLN A 452 21.62 22.87 21.25
N ILE A 453 21.86 24.16 21.16
CA ILE A 453 20.83 25.16 21.43
C ILE A 453 19.87 25.19 20.24
N LEU A 454 18.61 24.87 20.47
CA LEU A 454 17.60 24.70 19.43
C LEU A 454 17.43 25.96 18.56
N THR A 455 17.51 27.16 19.17
CA THR A 455 17.34 28.43 18.49
C THR A 455 18.38 28.72 17.40
N ASP A 456 19.55 28.10 17.47
CA ASP A 456 20.63 28.32 16.51
C ASP A 456 20.41 27.57 15.19
N PHE A 457 19.58 26.53 15.23
CA PHE A 457 19.35 25.62 14.10
C PHE A 457 17.92 25.69 13.57
N VAL A 458 16.94 26.14 14.36
CA VAL A 458 15.54 26.25 13.94
C VAL A 458 15.29 27.58 13.26
N GLU A 459 15.04 27.55 11.94
CA GLU A 459 14.63 28.73 11.19
C GLU A 459 13.16 29.08 11.43
N ARG A 460 12.30 28.04 11.42
CA ARG A 460 10.86 28.20 11.62
C ARG A 460 10.33 27.01 12.40
N MET A 461 9.39 27.29 13.28
CA MET A 461 8.69 26.28 14.06
C MET A 461 7.19 26.58 14.11
N HIS A 462 6.40 25.60 13.76
CA HIS A 462 4.95 25.65 13.92
C HIS A 462 4.49 24.45 14.73
N VAL A 463 3.86 24.72 15.85
CA VAL A 463 3.30 23.69 16.73
C VAL A 463 1.83 23.98 16.95
N SER A 464 0.99 22.99 16.66
CA SER A 464 -0.41 22.97 17.04
C SER A 464 -0.60 21.85 18.06
N PRO A 465 -0.85 22.16 19.33
CA PRO A 465 -1.11 21.14 20.34
C PRO A 465 -2.35 20.32 19.99
N SER A 466 -2.37 19.07 20.41
CA SER A 466 -3.55 18.23 20.25
C SER A 466 -4.68 18.70 21.16
N GLU A 467 -5.90 18.68 20.64
CA GLU A 467 -7.12 18.89 21.39
C GLU A 467 -7.87 17.56 21.52
N ASP A 468 -8.24 17.22 22.75
CA ASP A 468 -8.84 15.92 23.08
C ASP A 468 -10.08 15.65 22.21
N LYS A 469 -10.03 14.57 21.44
CA LYS A 469 -11.09 14.10 20.50
C LYS A 469 -11.44 15.09 19.37
N VAL A 470 -10.71 16.18 19.21
CA VAL A 470 -10.98 17.22 18.19
C VAL A 470 -9.90 17.27 17.12
N SER A 471 -8.63 17.36 17.53
CA SER A 471 -7.54 17.50 16.56
C SER A 471 -6.26 16.81 17.02
N PRO A 472 -5.47 16.25 16.09
CA PRO A 472 -4.14 15.72 16.39
C PRO A 472 -3.18 16.88 16.71
N GLY A 473 -2.09 16.54 17.40
CA GLY A 473 -0.95 17.43 17.54
C GLY A 473 -0.15 17.47 16.23
N LEU A 474 0.29 18.66 15.88
CA LEU A 474 1.12 18.93 14.70
C LEU A 474 2.40 19.62 15.12
N MET A 475 3.53 19.13 14.65
CA MET A 475 4.82 19.80 14.74
C MET A 475 5.42 19.89 13.34
N GLU A 476 5.71 21.10 12.93
CA GLU A 476 6.38 21.38 11.68
C GLU A 476 7.60 22.26 11.95
N LEU A 477 8.77 21.75 11.57
CA LEU A 477 10.06 22.38 11.82
C LEU A 477 10.78 22.60 10.50
N VAL A 478 11.40 23.76 10.35
CA VAL A 478 12.39 24.05 9.33
C VAL A 478 13.72 24.26 10.03
N LEU A 479 14.65 23.34 9.80
CA LEU A 479 15.97 23.31 10.42
C LEU A 479 17.04 23.66 9.39
N LYS A 480 18.11 24.33 9.84
CA LYS A 480 19.37 24.48 9.10
C LYS A 480 20.44 23.72 9.86
N LEU A 481 20.89 22.62 9.29
CA LEU A 481 21.89 21.75 9.89
C LEU A 481 23.26 21.96 9.19
N PRO A 482 24.37 21.90 9.95
CA PRO A 482 25.71 21.91 9.34
C PRO A 482 25.98 20.60 8.62
N CYS A 483 26.86 20.64 7.62
CA CYS A 483 27.21 19.45 6.82
C CYS A 483 28.13 18.47 7.52
N GLU A 484 28.75 18.86 8.60
CA GLU A 484 29.60 18.02 9.45
C GLU A 484 28.83 17.64 10.71
N GLY A 485 28.53 16.37 10.84
CA GLY A 485 27.99 15.82 12.04
C GLY A 485 26.57 15.28 11.95
N PHE A 486 26.41 14.00 12.22
CA PHE A 486 25.12 13.30 12.18
C PHE A 486 24.90 12.40 13.37
N LEU A 487 23.65 12.37 13.81
CA LEU A 487 23.18 11.63 14.97
C LEU A 487 23.31 10.12 14.77
N HIS A 488 23.92 9.44 15.73
CA HIS A 488 23.92 7.99 15.84
C HIS A 488 23.21 7.58 17.13
N ILE A 489 22.18 6.73 17.04
CA ILE A 489 21.54 6.13 18.22
C ILE A 489 21.26 4.65 17.90
N ASP A 490 21.60 3.77 18.87
CA ASP A 490 21.48 2.32 18.76
C ASP A 490 20.03 1.83 18.66
N GLU A 491 19.85 0.74 17.92
CA GLU A 491 18.55 0.10 17.66
C GLU A 491 18.02 -0.66 18.89
N TYR A 492 16.72 -0.50 19.15
CA TYR A 492 15.97 -1.38 20.06
C TYR A 492 14.85 -2.11 19.29
N PRO A 493 14.64 -3.42 19.51
CA PRO A 493 13.59 -4.16 18.83
C PRO A 493 12.19 -3.80 19.37
N PRO A 494 11.15 -3.70 18.52
CA PRO A 494 9.79 -3.42 18.95
C PRO A 494 9.16 -4.67 19.58
N ASP A 495 8.54 -4.50 20.74
CA ASP A 495 7.75 -5.53 21.39
C ASP A 495 6.33 -5.61 20.80
N ALA A 496 5.81 -6.84 20.63
CA ALA A 496 4.65 -7.17 19.82
C ALA A 496 3.30 -7.00 20.54
N ASN A 497 3.07 -5.90 21.25
CA ASN A 497 1.80 -5.64 21.92
C ASN A 497 0.91 -4.66 21.14
N GLN A 498 -0.38 -4.94 21.11
CA GLN A 498 -1.38 -4.05 20.48
C GLN A 498 -1.35 -2.68 21.15
N GLY A 499 -1.08 -1.65 20.36
CA GLY A 499 -1.00 -0.26 20.81
C GLY A 499 -1.55 0.71 19.76
N PHE A 500 -1.36 2.01 19.99
CA PHE A 500 -1.73 3.06 19.05
C PHE A 500 -0.56 3.41 18.14
N ASP A 501 -0.85 3.69 16.86
CA ASP A 501 0.17 4.09 15.92
C ASP A 501 0.33 5.60 15.89
N ILE A 502 1.59 6.04 15.91
CA ILE A 502 1.97 7.39 15.53
C ILE A 502 2.37 7.34 14.06
N PRO A 503 1.70 8.09 13.17
CA PRO A 503 2.02 8.11 11.75
C PRO A 503 3.48 8.47 11.48
N SER A 504 4.03 7.99 10.36
CA SER A 504 5.38 8.35 9.90
C SER A 504 5.59 9.86 9.90
N ALA A 505 6.74 10.33 10.34
CA ALA A 505 7.16 11.69 10.11
C ALA A 505 7.63 11.84 8.65
N ILE A 506 7.37 12.98 8.05
CA ILE A 506 7.83 13.36 6.72
C ILE A 506 9.02 14.28 6.89
N ILE A 507 10.14 13.89 6.30
CA ILE A 507 11.39 14.65 6.31
C ILE A 507 11.72 15.03 4.87
N SER A 508 11.74 16.30 4.57
CA SER A 508 12.05 16.85 3.26
C SER A 508 13.41 17.54 3.29
N PHE A 509 14.23 17.29 2.27
CA PHE A 509 15.54 17.87 2.08
C PHE A 509 15.51 18.75 0.80
N PRO A 510 15.09 20.01 0.88
CA PRO A 510 14.88 20.86 -0.30
C PRO A 510 16.16 21.15 -1.09
N ASP A 511 17.30 21.18 -0.41
CA ASP A 511 18.61 21.50 -1.03
C ASP A 511 19.17 20.31 -1.83
N PHE A 512 18.66 19.11 -1.60
CA PHE A 512 19.07 17.92 -2.32
C PHE A 512 18.06 17.61 -3.42
N ASN A 513 18.52 17.72 -4.65
CA ASN A 513 17.72 17.42 -5.81
C ASN A 513 18.22 16.12 -6.44
N ALA A 514 17.36 15.12 -6.49
CA ALA A 514 17.61 13.91 -7.23
C ALA A 514 17.20 14.11 -8.69
N GLY A 515 18.06 13.73 -9.62
CA GLY A 515 17.77 13.78 -11.05
C GLY A 515 18.90 13.12 -11.83
N LEU A 516 18.58 12.29 -12.84
CA LEU A 516 19.54 11.67 -13.74
C LEU A 516 19.73 12.54 -14.98
N GLN A 517 20.98 12.76 -15.40
CA GLN A 517 21.26 13.48 -16.63
C GLN A 517 21.83 12.51 -17.67
N PHE A 518 21.11 12.30 -18.77
CA PHE A 518 21.54 11.47 -19.87
C PHE A 518 22.26 12.28 -20.94
N SER A 519 23.26 11.67 -21.59
CA SER A 519 24.09 12.32 -22.60
C SER A 519 23.41 12.55 -23.95
N ASP A 520 22.24 11.95 -24.17
CA ASP A 520 21.55 12.00 -25.46
C ASP A 520 20.46 13.08 -25.48
N ASN A 521 20.67 14.13 -26.26
CA ASN A 521 19.71 15.23 -26.46
C ASN A 521 18.51 14.85 -27.36
N SER A 522 18.53 13.66 -28.00
CA SER A 522 17.46 13.16 -28.88
C SER A 522 16.40 12.36 -28.14
N LEU A 523 16.31 12.49 -26.81
CA LEU A 523 15.37 11.76 -25.98
C LEU A 523 13.94 11.96 -26.45
N SER A 524 13.28 10.88 -26.77
CA SER A 524 11.82 10.88 -26.86
C SER A 524 11.29 11.40 -25.53
N LYS A 525 10.49 12.48 -25.57
CA LYS A 525 9.90 13.09 -24.36
C LYS A 525 8.83 12.18 -23.77
N THR A 526 9.24 11.02 -23.26
CA THR A 526 8.32 10.17 -22.53
C THR A 526 8.18 10.69 -21.10
N PRO A 527 7.03 10.53 -20.45
CA PRO A 527 6.76 11.05 -19.13
C PRO A 527 7.78 10.54 -18.08
N MET A 528 8.12 9.26 -18.08
CA MET A 528 9.07 8.68 -17.14
C MET A 528 10.48 9.23 -17.33
N LEU A 529 10.99 9.35 -18.56
CA LEU A 529 12.31 9.94 -18.83
C LEU A 529 12.35 11.41 -18.41
N SER A 530 11.28 12.15 -18.66
CA SER A 530 11.17 13.55 -18.20
C SER A 530 11.24 13.64 -16.67
N LYS A 531 10.58 12.72 -15.96
CA LYS A 531 10.64 12.65 -14.49
C LYS A 531 12.00 12.23 -13.95
N LEU A 532 12.67 11.28 -14.60
CA LEU A 532 14.04 10.90 -14.25
C LEU A 532 15.03 12.08 -14.36
N GLN A 533 14.75 13.02 -15.26
CA GLN A 533 15.57 14.23 -15.46
C GLN A 533 15.12 15.42 -14.58
N GLU A 534 13.89 15.38 -14.07
CA GLU A 534 13.35 16.43 -13.22
C GLU A 534 14.07 16.46 -11.87
N ARG A 535 14.54 17.63 -11.48
CA ARG A 535 15.14 17.85 -10.17
C ARG A 535 14.03 18.10 -9.15
N SER A 536 13.77 17.12 -8.31
CA SER A 536 12.79 17.23 -7.23
C SER A 536 13.46 17.10 -5.86
N PRO A 537 12.94 17.81 -4.83
CA PRO A 537 13.46 17.69 -3.48
C PRO A 537 13.26 16.27 -2.96
N VAL A 538 14.21 15.83 -2.16
CA VAL A 538 14.21 14.50 -1.57
C VAL A 538 13.28 14.46 -0.38
N ILE A 539 12.39 13.46 -0.32
CA ILE A 539 11.47 13.22 0.78
C ILE A 539 11.74 11.82 1.35
N SER A 540 11.90 11.73 2.65
CA SER A 540 12.05 10.49 3.40
C SER A 540 10.93 10.34 4.41
N TYR A 541 10.40 9.12 4.53
CA TYR A 541 9.40 8.76 5.53
C TYR A 541 10.05 7.92 6.62
N THR A 542 9.78 8.27 7.87
CA THR A 542 10.26 7.49 9.02
C THR A 542 9.36 6.29 9.29
N GLU A 543 9.72 5.52 10.31
CA GLU A 543 8.90 4.41 10.81
C GLU A 543 7.55 4.90 11.35
N VAL A 544 6.52 4.07 11.22
CA VAL A 544 5.31 4.16 12.05
C VAL A 544 5.70 3.66 13.43
N LEU A 545 5.42 4.43 14.47
CA LEU A 545 5.69 4.02 15.84
C LEU A 545 4.44 3.43 16.48
N LEU A 546 4.61 2.28 17.11
CA LEU A 546 3.58 1.65 17.92
C LEU A 546 3.81 2.04 19.39
N VAL A 547 2.89 2.83 19.95
CA VAL A 547 2.86 3.09 21.39
C VAL A 547 2.10 1.94 22.05
N PRO A 548 2.77 1.08 22.82
CA PRO A 548 2.10 -0.02 23.49
C PRO A 548 1.12 0.54 24.53
N LEU A 549 -0.10 0.01 24.55
CA LEU A 549 -1.03 0.26 25.64
C LEU A 549 -0.59 -0.54 26.87
N THR A 550 -0.83 0.02 28.07
CA THR A 550 -0.89 -0.82 29.28
C THR A 550 -1.92 -1.89 28.99
N THR A 551 -1.47 -3.12 28.83
CA THR A 551 -2.40 -4.24 28.88
C THR A 551 -3.06 -4.16 30.25
N PRO A 552 -4.41 -3.90 30.33
CA PRO A 552 -5.11 -4.11 31.58
C PRO A 552 -4.76 -5.52 32.01
N ASP A 553 -4.55 -5.73 33.30
CA ASP A 553 -4.34 -7.07 33.80
C ASP A 553 -5.57 -7.92 33.46
N PHE A 554 -5.49 -8.64 32.33
CA PHE A 554 -6.57 -9.51 31.84
C PHE A 554 -6.82 -10.70 32.77
N SER A 555 -6.00 -10.90 33.81
CA SER A 555 -6.21 -11.93 34.81
C SER A 555 -7.53 -11.72 35.55
N MET A 556 -7.88 -10.47 35.88
CA MET A 556 -9.13 -10.14 36.55
C MET A 556 -10.37 -10.32 35.67
N PRO A 557 -10.46 -9.73 34.45
CA PRO A 557 -11.56 -9.99 33.53
C PRO A 557 -11.67 -11.47 33.14
N TYR A 558 -10.53 -12.15 32.91
CA TYR A 558 -10.51 -13.57 32.60
C TYR A 558 -11.08 -14.41 33.72
N ASN A 559 -10.70 -14.16 34.96
CA ASN A 559 -11.21 -14.84 36.13
C ASN A 559 -12.71 -14.58 36.31
N VAL A 560 -13.18 -13.34 36.13
CA VAL A 560 -14.60 -12.99 36.18
C VAL A 560 -15.39 -13.71 35.09
N ILE A 561 -14.88 -13.71 33.87
CA ILE A 561 -15.49 -14.43 32.73
C ILE A 561 -15.54 -15.92 33.02
N THR A 562 -14.45 -16.51 33.48
CA THR A 562 -14.37 -17.95 33.80
C THR A 562 -15.32 -18.33 34.90
N ILE A 563 -15.40 -17.55 35.99
CA ILE A 563 -16.34 -17.76 37.09
C ILE A 563 -17.79 -17.61 36.60
N THR A 564 -18.06 -16.55 35.82
CA THR A 564 -19.41 -16.29 35.28
C THR A 564 -19.83 -17.41 34.34
N CYS A 565 -18.96 -17.85 33.43
CA CYS A 565 -19.24 -18.97 32.52
C CYS A 565 -19.46 -20.28 33.28
N THR A 566 -18.68 -20.55 34.33
CA THR A 566 -18.89 -21.75 35.16
C THR A 566 -20.20 -21.71 35.93
N VAL A 567 -20.57 -20.57 36.50
CA VAL A 567 -21.84 -20.39 37.19
C VAL A 567 -23.02 -20.56 36.20
N PHE A 568 -22.94 -19.94 35.02
CA PHE A 568 -23.93 -20.11 33.98
C PHE A 568 -24.04 -21.56 33.50
N ALA A 569 -22.91 -22.23 33.28
CA ALA A 569 -22.91 -23.64 32.86
C ALA A 569 -23.58 -24.54 33.90
N LEU A 570 -23.30 -24.33 35.20
CA LEU A 570 -23.94 -25.05 36.29
C LEU A 570 -25.44 -24.75 36.38
N TYR A 571 -25.82 -23.50 36.23
CA TYR A 571 -27.22 -23.08 36.25
C TYR A 571 -28.01 -23.64 35.05
N PHE A 572 -27.51 -23.35 33.84
CA PHE A 572 -28.17 -23.82 32.61
C PHE A 572 -28.11 -25.34 32.45
N GLY A 573 -26.99 -25.97 32.86
CA GLY A 573 -26.87 -27.43 32.86
C GLY A 573 -27.88 -28.10 33.75
N SER A 574 -28.11 -27.57 34.96
CA SER A 574 -29.14 -28.07 35.88
C SER A 574 -30.56 -27.82 35.37
N LEU A 575 -30.79 -26.63 34.78
CA LEU A 575 -32.08 -26.25 34.19
C LEU A 575 -32.43 -27.15 32.99
N LEU A 576 -31.48 -27.34 32.07
CA LEU A 576 -31.66 -28.22 30.92
C LEU A 576 -31.90 -29.68 31.33
N ASN A 577 -31.23 -30.16 32.38
CA ASN A 577 -31.49 -31.49 32.91
C ASN A 577 -32.88 -31.61 33.55
N ALA A 578 -33.36 -30.58 34.24
CA ALA A 578 -34.70 -30.53 34.78
C ALA A 578 -35.75 -30.51 33.68
N LEU A 579 -35.55 -29.72 32.64
CA LEU A 579 -36.41 -29.65 31.45
C LEU A 579 -36.43 -30.99 30.69
N ARG A 580 -35.26 -31.61 30.48
CA ARG A 580 -35.17 -32.93 29.84
C ARG A 580 -35.88 -34.02 30.66
N ARG A 581 -35.78 -33.97 31.98
CA ARG A 581 -36.55 -34.91 32.83
C ARG A 581 -38.05 -34.72 32.66
N ARG A 582 -38.54 -33.48 32.64
CA ARG A 582 -39.97 -33.22 32.42
C ARG A 582 -40.43 -33.66 31.04
N VAL A 583 -39.67 -33.36 30.00
CA VAL A 583 -39.99 -33.82 28.63
C VAL A 583 -39.99 -35.35 28.57
N GLY A 584 -38.97 -36.01 29.14
CA GLY A 584 -38.89 -37.47 29.17
C GLY A 584 -40.01 -38.12 30.00
N GLU A 585 -40.48 -37.47 31.10
CA GLU A 585 -41.62 -37.97 31.85
C GLU A 585 -42.96 -37.77 31.09
N GLU A 586 -43.08 -36.68 30.35
CA GLU A 586 -44.25 -36.40 29.50
C GLU A 586 -44.28 -37.35 28.29
N GLU A 587 -43.16 -37.61 27.71
CA GLU A 587 -42.99 -38.60 26.62
C GLU A 587 -43.31 -40.03 27.09
N ARG A 588 -42.88 -40.41 28.30
CA ARG A 588 -43.27 -41.68 28.94
C ARG A 588 -44.78 -41.71 29.21
N ARG A 589 -45.39 -40.66 29.71
CA ARG A 589 -46.83 -40.56 29.92
C ARG A 589 -47.65 -40.67 28.63
N LEU A 590 -47.13 -40.06 27.55
CA LEU A 590 -47.75 -40.15 26.23
C LEU A 590 -47.65 -41.57 25.66
N ASN A 591 -46.49 -42.19 25.80
CA ASN A 591 -46.26 -43.57 25.38
C ASN A 591 -47.08 -44.58 26.24
N ASP A 592 -47.21 -44.34 27.58
CA ASP A 592 -48.04 -45.16 28.43
C ASP A 592 -49.54 -44.99 28.12
N LYS A 593 -49.98 -43.77 27.69
CA LYS A 593 -51.33 -43.56 27.20
C LYS A 593 -51.60 -44.20 25.85
N GLY A 594 -50.58 -44.18 24.94
CA GLY A 594 -50.63 -44.91 23.68
C GLY A 594 -50.66 -46.44 23.91
N GLY A 595 -49.72 -46.91 24.73
CA GLY A 595 -49.64 -48.36 25.06
C GLY A 595 -50.85 -48.89 25.81
N LYS A 596 -51.56 -48.07 26.60
CA LYS A 596 -52.81 -48.47 27.23
C LYS A 596 -53.97 -48.61 26.24
N LYS A 597 -53.96 -47.82 25.15
CA LYS A 597 -54.94 -48.00 24.07
C LYS A 597 -54.66 -49.25 23.28
N ASP A 598 -53.38 -49.51 22.96
CA ASP A 598 -52.94 -50.70 22.24
C ASP A 598 -53.04 -51.94 23.12
N ALA A 599 -52.79 -51.81 24.44
CA ALA A 599 -52.95 -52.92 25.38
C ALA A 599 -54.46 -53.24 25.63
N LEU A 600 -55.33 -52.27 25.55
CA LEU A 600 -56.80 -52.53 25.61
C LEU A 600 -57.27 -53.18 24.31
N LEU A 601 -56.83 -52.73 23.16
CA LEU A 601 -57.09 -53.37 21.86
C LEU A 601 -56.51 -54.77 21.79
N ASN A 602 -55.28 -54.99 22.24
CA ASN A 602 -54.66 -56.30 22.31
C ASN A 602 -55.33 -57.20 23.42
N ARG A 603 -55.79 -56.63 24.52
CA ARG A 603 -56.60 -57.42 25.52
C ARG A 603 -57.93 -57.82 24.97
N VAL A 604 -58.62 -56.99 24.20
CA VAL A 604 -59.86 -57.32 23.55
C VAL A 604 -59.68 -58.38 22.47
N LEU A 605 -58.63 -58.19 21.65
CA LEU A 605 -58.22 -59.14 20.63
C LEU A 605 -57.68 -60.44 21.25
N GLY A 606 -56.89 -60.36 22.33
CA GLY A 606 -56.44 -61.53 23.10
C GLY A 606 -57.53 -62.31 23.80
N LYS A 607 -58.57 -61.63 24.31
CA LYS A 607 -59.74 -62.32 24.85
C LYS A 607 -60.65 -62.98 23.80
N LEU A 608 -60.61 -62.47 22.59
CA LEU A 608 -61.21 -63.09 21.43
C LEU A 608 -60.39 -64.30 20.91
N SER A 609 -59.08 -64.26 21.01
CA SER A 609 -58.18 -65.33 20.56
C SER A 609 -58.01 -66.44 21.64
N SER A 610 -58.12 -66.11 22.94
CA SER A 610 -57.96 -67.08 24.03
C SER A 610 -59.21 -67.95 24.23
N LYS A 611 -60.34 -67.64 23.57
CA LYS A 611 -61.51 -68.52 23.51
C LYS A 611 -61.28 -69.66 22.49
N PHE A 612 -60.17 -69.60 21.76
CA PHE A 612 -59.82 -70.63 20.74
C PHE A 612 -58.59 -71.48 21.02
N ARG A 613 -57.78 -71.18 22.08
CA ARG A 613 -56.62 -72.04 22.38
C ARG A 613 -56.26 -71.96 23.87
N GLY A 614 -56.55 -73.01 24.58
CA GLY A 614 -56.07 -73.19 25.94
C GLY A 614 -54.59 -73.49 26.05
N ARG A 615 -53.94 -72.90 26.98
CA ARG A 615 -52.94 -73.48 27.90
C ARG A 615 -52.05 -72.42 28.60
N SER A 616 -52.12 -72.43 29.90
CA SER A 616 -51.12 -72.32 30.99
C SER A 616 -49.91 -71.37 30.89
N SER A 617 -49.86 -70.43 31.83
CA SER A 617 -48.94 -70.20 32.97
C SER A 617 -47.63 -69.47 32.68
N VAL A 618 -47.35 -68.46 33.42
CA VAL A 618 -46.41 -68.32 34.53
C VAL A 618 -46.30 -66.85 34.91
N SER A 619 -46.35 -66.57 36.19
CA SER A 619 -46.27 -65.27 36.87
C SER A 619 -44.82 -64.76 36.98
N SER A 620 -44.61 -63.47 36.92
CA SER A 620 -43.52 -62.78 37.62
C SER A 620 -43.99 -61.36 38.06
N GLN A 621 -43.78 -61.06 39.33
CA GLN A 621 -44.16 -59.83 40.06
C GLN A 621 -43.35 -58.60 39.60
N PRO A 622 -43.92 -57.40 39.77
CA PRO A 622 -43.15 -56.15 39.62
C PRO A 622 -42.71 -55.61 40.99
N SER A 623 -41.46 -55.25 41.07
CA SER A 623 -40.88 -54.54 42.21
C SER A 623 -41.23 -53.04 42.17
N SER A 624 -41.65 -52.57 43.33
CA SER A 624 -41.94 -51.19 43.64
C SER A 624 -40.71 -50.33 43.69
N SER A 625 -40.72 -49.15 43.10
CA SER A 625 -39.77 -48.09 43.37
C SER A 625 -40.42 -46.81 43.82
N SER A 626 -39.99 -46.39 44.97
CA SER A 626 -40.41 -45.23 45.76
C SER A 626 -40.11 -43.88 45.09
N SER A 627 -40.99 -42.91 45.27
CA SER A 627 -40.82 -41.50 44.99
C SER A 627 -39.70 -40.88 45.82
N SER A 628 -38.71 -40.27 45.22
CA SER A 628 -37.67 -39.48 45.88
C SER A 628 -37.85 -37.99 45.63
N SER A 629 -37.79 -37.22 46.71
CA SER A 629 -37.89 -35.77 46.84
C SER A 629 -36.87 -35.01 45.98
N LEU A 630 -37.32 -33.86 45.45
CA LEU A 630 -36.66 -33.05 44.42
C LEU A 630 -35.43 -32.25 44.87
N ILE A 631 -34.91 -32.38 46.07
CA ILE A 631 -33.72 -31.69 46.51
C ILE A 631 -32.83 -32.68 47.28
N SER A 632 -31.76 -33.14 46.69
CA SER A 632 -30.79 -33.97 47.38
C SER A 632 -29.98 -33.12 48.36
N PRO A 633 -29.78 -33.55 49.62
CA PRO A 633 -29.01 -32.81 50.62
C PRO A 633 -27.55 -32.54 50.17
N LYS A 634 -27.05 -33.34 49.23
CA LYS A 634 -25.73 -33.15 48.63
C LYS A 634 -25.63 -31.91 47.73
N LEU A 635 -26.75 -31.46 47.13
CA LEU A 635 -26.79 -30.27 46.29
C LEU A 635 -26.80 -28.99 47.11
N ILE A 636 -27.56 -29.01 48.23
CA ILE A 636 -27.59 -27.91 49.22
C ILE A 636 -26.20 -27.73 49.84
N LEU A 637 -25.53 -28.83 50.19
CA LEU A 637 -24.19 -28.76 50.76
C LEU A 637 -23.13 -28.19 49.78
N ARG A 638 -23.25 -28.52 48.50
CA ARG A 638 -22.36 -27.96 47.46
C ARG A 638 -22.59 -26.46 47.23
N VAL A 639 -23.86 -26.02 47.21
CA VAL A 639 -24.19 -24.58 47.06
C VAL A 639 -23.71 -23.79 48.28
N LEU A 640 -23.87 -24.31 49.49
CA LEU A 640 -23.36 -23.69 50.72
C LEU A 640 -21.83 -23.64 50.78
N LEU A 641 -21.17 -24.65 50.22
CA LEU A 641 -19.69 -24.69 50.15
C LEU A 641 -19.15 -23.65 49.17
N VAL A 642 -19.77 -23.50 47.98
CA VAL A 642 -19.40 -22.47 47.02
C VAL A 642 -19.69 -21.07 47.54
N ALA A 643 -20.85 -20.85 48.17
CA ALA A 643 -21.17 -19.58 48.81
C ALA A 643 -20.21 -19.23 49.96
N GLY A 644 -19.83 -20.23 50.77
CA GLY A 644 -18.85 -20.05 51.84
C GLY A 644 -17.44 -19.67 51.33
N ILE A 645 -17.00 -20.30 50.23
CA ILE A 645 -15.73 -19.95 49.58
C ILE A 645 -15.77 -18.52 49.00
N ALA A 646 -16.90 -18.12 48.37
CA ALA A 646 -17.07 -16.77 47.82
C ALA A 646 -17.04 -15.69 48.91
N VAL A 647 -17.68 -15.94 50.04
CA VAL A 647 -17.70 -15.04 51.22
C VAL A 647 -16.31 -14.99 51.86
N ALA A 648 -15.63 -16.14 52.03
CA ALA A 648 -14.27 -16.18 52.53
C ALA A 648 -13.29 -15.41 51.65
N TRP A 649 -13.42 -15.50 50.34
CA TRP A 649 -12.61 -14.73 49.40
C TRP A 649 -12.85 -13.21 49.54
N GLN A 650 -14.09 -12.79 49.71
CA GLN A 650 -14.44 -11.37 49.87
C GLN A 650 -13.96 -10.78 51.21
N TYR A 651 -13.68 -11.63 52.20
CA TYR A 651 -13.18 -11.21 53.51
C TYR A 651 -11.66 -11.22 53.63
N TYR A 652 -10.94 -11.94 52.74
CA TYR A 652 -9.49 -12.06 52.74
C TYR A 652 -8.83 -11.32 51.56
N SER A 653 -9.56 -10.78 50.62
CA SER A 653 -9.11 -9.88 49.56
C SER A 653 -9.42 -8.43 49.96
#